data_c342b19daee8311143af3bd0209da4a4
#
_entry.id   c342b19daee8311143af3bd0209da4a4
#
_cell.length_a   1.000
_cell.length_b   1.000
_cell.length_c   1.000
_cell.angle_alpha   90.00
_cell.angle_beta   90.00
_cell.angle_gamma   90.00
#
_symmetry.space_group_name_H-M   'P 1'
#
loop_
_entity.id
_entity.type
_entity.pdbx_description
1 polymer ?
#
loop_
_entity_poly.entity_id
_entity_poly.type
_entity_poly.pdbx_seq_one_letter_code
_entity_poly.pdbx_strand_id
1 'polypeptide(L)'
;MFMRKSVLALSVTAALSGVSGGVFAQENDANNQQDDVEVIEITGIRSALASALAEKRDSSNIKEVIQAEDIGKLPDQNLAEVLENITGVQIDRTNGVGTGVQIRGTGANRVEINGVSTVSSGSGRTGISFEDLPAALIASLEVTKASTAKTVEGSVGGTINLRTLRGNSLEERLTQFRIQAENSDLADSTTPRISGTFGDNWETDLGKIGVVITGSYAELDVASANPRFDRDRVVMPDSGRASAEEFPFLRTQFLDQPLNAENYETKNLTSSFEIQTSDNLKFYFDATINDQERVQTNSRAFFSGTGGNPVIDNTDNTSFETIDLGTVDGMYGSLDLGEVNVVTSGILGVGSELVNGRERVDPNLRTGNSNSSRLTLSRVFALGTEYSSDDYQLHAEISYSDSESDNPSLNSSLDFINPNSTQPGPNTYNDNGTPAIFNIANNTFEFGIAPGLPESPTSAQLLDPSNYALRSIGQGLRVREGTEAAARVDFTYDISEMVPLFYDFNAGVRWNRTTNMTNNTTSSNSFGNWNRPMADLFSDIVTPGANNFNGADDRTLYISDYLIIDNGISFSDPQRVLDTINQAISANNAIYGEDVNESLAEPTTQISSFFDIEEETIALYIQGDYEVEFGDVPVSGNLGVRYVVTDIESTGTSEVNGVVTPSVESSDYDFVLPRFNIVAELTDGLLLRGGIGKDIRRPNFDSLSTSATFGSSASGTVNVGNPALQPEQIWSYDLSLEYYLSSSSFVSIGLFHKERTDLITSIQDEPAEPIGPTGQIERDVIAPCEEGGIFNPNVPAENYNVFSSRTDTTGICVAKRSQINASGTETQSGIELAAQYDLSEYEEQLGWASGFGVIANYTYQESGAALDEFRSASGAINEILGRTDTDNSTATLADDVVTERITLDDLSENAYNFTLFYDKYDLSARIRYTWRDSFTETLNRMRFNLPPVIGERGQLNMSVGYSINEHVSVGIEGVNLTQEDRTRWCFNEGTLLCEQSLTDRRVTLGVTVKL
;
A
#
# COMPACT_ATOMS: atom_id res chain seq x y z
N MET A 1 18.02 -15.07 -15.69
CA MET A 1 16.87 -14.45 -16.36
C MET A 1 16.22 -15.30 -17.47
N PHE A 2 16.85 -16.29 -18.06
CA PHE A 2 16.28 -17.14 -19.15
C PHE A 2 15.61 -18.46 -18.72
N MET A 3 15.61 -18.82 -17.45
CA MET A 3 15.04 -20.10 -16.97
C MET A 3 13.61 -20.03 -16.44
N ARG A 4 13.06 -18.85 -16.14
CA ARG A 4 11.70 -18.73 -15.59
C ARG A 4 10.56 -18.80 -16.61
N LYS A 5 10.83 -18.50 -17.90
CA LYS A 5 9.79 -18.54 -18.96
C LYS A 5 9.31 -19.94 -19.36
N SER A 6 9.95 -21.02 -18.89
CA SER A 6 9.68 -22.38 -19.35
C SER A 6 8.74 -23.21 -18.47
N VAL A 7 8.48 -22.82 -17.21
CA VAL A 7 7.69 -23.66 -16.29
C VAL A 7 6.20 -23.47 -16.47
N LEU A 8 5.73 -22.24 -16.68
CA LEU A 8 4.29 -21.97 -16.89
C LEU A 8 3.82 -22.48 -18.26
N ALA A 9 4.65 -22.33 -19.30
CA ALA A 9 4.36 -22.88 -20.63
C ALA A 9 4.27 -24.41 -20.65
N LEU A 10 5.06 -25.10 -19.80
CA LEU A 10 4.99 -26.56 -19.69
C LEU A 10 3.75 -27.03 -18.91
N SER A 11 3.31 -26.26 -17.90
CA SER A 11 2.12 -26.58 -17.11
C SER A 11 0.82 -26.43 -17.90
N VAL A 12 0.74 -25.40 -18.74
CA VAL A 12 -0.43 -25.15 -19.60
C VAL A 12 -0.49 -26.16 -20.76
N THR A 13 0.66 -26.54 -21.32
CA THR A 13 0.72 -27.54 -22.40
C THR A 13 0.39 -28.95 -21.92
N ALA A 14 0.73 -29.30 -20.66
CA ALA A 14 0.38 -30.58 -20.07
C ALA A 14 -1.11 -30.70 -19.72
N ALA A 15 -1.75 -29.59 -19.35
CA ALA A 15 -3.20 -29.54 -19.07
C ALA A 15 -4.06 -29.60 -20.34
N LEU A 16 -3.58 -29.04 -21.45
CA LEU A 16 -4.30 -29.01 -22.72
C LEU A 16 -4.16 -30.29 -23.55
N SER A 17 -3.17 -31.13 -23.29
CA SER A 17 -2.94 -32.36 -24.04
C SER A 17 -3.64 -33.61 -23.49
N GLY A 18 -4.34 -33.52 -22.36
CA GLY A 18 -5.04 -34.61 -21.70
C GLY A 18 -6.53 -34.79 -22.08
N VAL A 19 -7.12 -33.89 -22.85
CA VAL A 19 -8.57 -33.90 -23.17
C VAL A 19 -8.84 -34.25 -24.61
N SER A 20 -8.60 -35.49 -24.95
CA SER A 20 -9.13 -36.07 -26.21
C SER A 20 -9.56 -37.52 -25.99
N GLY A 21 -10.80 -37.72 -25.53
CA GLY A 21 -11.39 -39.06 -25.42
C GLY A 21 -12.83 -39.07 -24.97
N GLY A 22 -13.71 -39.09 -25.91
CA GLY A 22 -14.95 -39.89 -25.89
C GLY A 22 -16.14 -39.45 -25.06
N VAL A 23 -17.07 -38.80 -25.68
CA VAL A 23 -18.44 -38.54 -25.21
C VAL A 23 -19.32 -39.78 -25.31
N PHE A 24 -19.97 -40.22 -24.26
CA PHE A 24 -21.24 -40.95 -24.34
C PHE A 24 -22.23 -40.36 -23.33
N ALA A 25 -23.33 -39.85 -23.83
CA ALA A 25 -24.46 -39.38 -23.06
C ALA A 25 -25.38 -40.53 -22.65
N GLN A 26 -25.92 -40.52 -21.44
CA GLN A 26 -27.12 -41.28 -21.08
C GLN A 26 -27.91 -40.50 -20.02
N GLU A 27 -29.13 -40.13 -20.42
CA GLU A 27 -30.16 -39.59 -19.53
C GLU A 27 -30.66 -40.66 -18.58
N ASN A 28 -30.88 -40.31 -17.30
CA ASN A 28 -31.89 -40.95 -16.48
C ASN A 28 -32.35 -40.02 -15.34
N ASP A 29 -33.65 -39.76 -15.35
CA ASP A 29 -34.39 -39.10 -14.28
C ASP A 29 -34.43 -39.97 -13.01
N ALA A 30 -34.14 -39.39 -11.86
CA ALA A 30 -34.70 -39.83 -10.57
C ALA A 30 -34.69 -38.71 -9.53
N ASN A 31 -35.86 -38.29 -9.16
CA ASN A 31 -36.21 -37.43 -8.03
C ASN A 31 -35.73 -38.03 -6.71
N ASN A 32 -34.93 -37.28 -5.94
CA ASN A 32 -34.82 -37.43 -4.49
C ASN A 32 -34.47 -36.08 -3.86
N GLN A 33 -35.30 -35.65 -2.94
CA GLN A 33 -35.04 -34.52 -2.04
C GLN A 33 -33.81 -34.86 -1.18
N GLN A 34 -32.80 -34.04 -1.23
CA GLN A 34 -31.66 -34.07 -0.33
C GLN A 34 -31.35 -32.64 0.07
N ASP A 35 -31.01 -32.44 1.30
CA ASP A 35 -30.76 -31.17 1.95
C ASP A 35 -29.89 -30.25 1.09
N ASP A 36 -30.32 -29.01 0.92
CA ASP A 36 -29.78 -28.00 0.06
C ASP A 36 -28.32 -27.62 0.48
N VAL A 37 -27.37 -28.23 -0.16
CA VAL A 37 -26.10 -27.54 -0.40
C VAL A 37 -26.45 -26.47 -1.43
N GLU A 38 -26.40 -25.22 -1.03
CA GLU A 38 -26.81 -24.08 -1.83
C GLU A 38 -25.98 -24.03 -3.12
N VAL A 39 -26.61 -24.44 -4.20
CA VAL A 39 -26.03 -24.45 -5.53
C VAL A 39 -26.16 -23.04 -6.07
N ILE A 40 -25.01 -22.38 -6.28
CA ILE A 40 -24.96 -20.99 -6.72
C ILE A 40 -25.09 -20.95 -8.25
N GLU A 41 -26.30 -20.91 -8.79
CA GLU A 41 -26.54 -20.42 -10.15
C GLU A 41 -26.59 -18.89 -10.11
N ILE A 42 -25.42 -18.23 -10.18
CA ILE A 42 -25.34 -16.78 -10.13
C ILE A 42 -25.43 -16.22 -11.53
N THR A 43 -26.57 -15.61 -11.87
CA THR A 43 -26.75 -14.87 -13.11
C THR A 43 -27.37 -13.50 -12.83
N GLY A 44 -26.60 -12.43 -13.08
CA GLY A 44 -27.01 -11.04 -12.93
C GLY A 44 -26.84 -10.43 -11.53
N ILE A 45 -26.97 -9.10 -11.47
CA ILE A 45 -26.72 -8.29 -10.26
C ILE A 45 -27.63 -8.73 -9.10
N ARG A 46 -28.91 -8.96 -9.37
CA ARG A 46 -29.90 -9.29 -8.32
C ARG A 46 -29.67 -10.63 -7.69
N SER A 47 -29.36 -11.64 -8.52
CA SER A 47 -29.10 -13.00 -8.02
C SER A 47 -27.88 -12.99 -7.12
N ALA A 48 -26.80 -12.31 -7.51
CA ALA A 48 -25.59 -12.12 -6.70
C ALA A 48 -25.90 -11.41 -5.37
N LEU A 49 -26.71 -10.35 -5.40
CA LEU A 49 -27.11 -9.62 -4.20
C LEU A 49 -27.98 -10.46 -3.25
N ALA A 50 -28.91 -11.25 -3.80
CA ALA A 50 -29.77 -12.12 -3.00
C ALA A 50 -28.97 -13.25 -2.33
N SER A 51 -28.07 -13.90 -3.06
CA SER A 51 -27.18 -14.93 -2.53
C SER A 51 -26.25 -14.39 -1.45
N ALA A 52 -25.60 -13.24 -1.68
CA ALA A 52 -24.75 -12.58 -0.68
C ALA A 52 -25.54 -12.23 0.59
N LEU A 53 -26.78 -11.76 0.43
CA LEU A 53 -27.64 -11.39 1.56
C LEU A 53 -28.12 -12.60 2.35
N ALA A 54 -28.44 -13.72 1.69
CA ALA A 54 -28.79 -14.97 2.34
C ALA A 54 -27.63 -15.49 3.21
N GLU A 55 -26.41 -15.54 2.64
CA GLU A 55 -25.22 -15.98 3.36
C GLU A 55 -24.89 -15.05 4.57
N LYS A 56 -25.07 -13.74 4.42
CA LYS A 56 -24.94 -12.79 5.52
C LYS A 56 -25.99 -13.05 6.61
N ARG A 57 -27.25 -13.27 6.24
CA ARG A 57 -28.37 -13.50 7.17
C ARG A 57 -28.16 -14.76 8.01
N ASP A 58 -27.68 -15.81 7.40
CA ASP A 58 -27.51 -17.13 8.05
C ASP A 58 -26.25 -17.25 8.92
N SER A 59 -25.40 -16.23 8.87
CA SER A 59 -24.13 -16.22 9.64
C SER A 59 -24.40 -16.03 11.14
N SER A 60 -23.66 -16.80 11.98
CA SER A 60 -23.66 -16.67 13.45
C SER A 60 -22.80 -15.51 13.98
N ASN A 61 -22.11 -14.77 13.11
CA ASN A 61 -21.27 -13.62 13.45
C ASN A 61 -21.53 -12.45 12.49
N ILE A 62 -20.83 -11.34 12.66
CA ILE A 62 -20.93 -10.18 11.77
C ILE A 62 -19.97 -10.36 10.60
N LYS A 63 -20.50 -10.60 9.42
CA LYS A 63 -19.75 -10.69 8.17
C LYS A 63 -20.46 -9.97 7.02
N GLU A 64 -19.70 -9.63 6.00
CA GLU A 64 -20.16 -9.10 4.72
C GLU A 64 -19.71 -10.02 3.60
N VAL A 65 -20.55 -10.18 2.58
CA VAL A 65 -20.30 -11.06 1.43
C VAL A 65 -20.57 -10.29 0.14
N ILE A 66 -19.71 -10.48 -0.85
CA ILE A 66 -19.93 -10.05 -2.23
C ILE A 66 -19.82 -11.29 -3.10
N GLN A 67 -20.88 -11.59 -3.84
CA GLN A 67 -20.90 -12.66 -4.82
C GLN A 67 -20.61 -12.11 -6.23
N ALA A 68 -19.98 -12.90 -7.08
CA ALA A 68 -19.81 -12.55 -8.48
C ALA A 68 -21.20 -12.50 -9.18
N GLU A 69 -21.43 -11.49 -10.03
CA GLU A 69 -22.69 -11.33 -10.81
C GLU A 69 -22.84 -12.41 -11.87
N ASP A 70 -21.73 -12.97 -12.30
CA ASP A 70 -21.52 -14.08 -13.20
C ASP A 70 -20.16 -14.68 -12.88
N ILE A 71 -19.89 -15.88 -13.34
CA ILE A 71 -18.64 -16.56 -13.04
C ILE A 71 -17.44 -15.72 -13.50
N GLY A 72 -16.54 -15.38 -12.57
CA GLY A 72 -15.41 -14.50 -12.82
C GLY A 72 -15.78 -13.04 -13.13
N LYS A 73 -16.99 -12.59 -12.81
CA LYS A 73 -17.42 -11.20 -12.95
C LYS A 73 -17.85 -10.62 -11.61
N LEU A 74 -16.88 -10.10 -10.87
CA LEU A 74 -17.11 -9.24 -9.71
C LEU A 74 -17.53 -7.83 -10.19
N PRO A 75 -18.08 -7.01 -9.28
CA PRO A 75 -18.50 -5.62 -9.60
C PRO A 75 -17.41 -4.75 -10.23
N ASP A 76 -16.17 -5.00 -9.93
CA ASP A 76 -15.00 -4.27 -10.42
C ASP A 76 -13.86 -5.24 -10.76
N GLN A 77 -12.91 -4.81 -11.59
CA GLN A 77 -11.78 -5.63 -12.03
C GLN A 77 -10.65 -5.75 -11.00
N ASN A 78 -10.48 -4.74 -10.15
CA ASN A 78 -9.53 -4.73 -9.06
C ASN A 78 -10.21 -5.17 -7.76
N LEU A 79 -9.63 -6.13 -7.03
CA LEU A 79 -10.24 -6.68 -5.81
C LEU A 79 -10.35 -5.65 -4.68
N ALA A 80 -9.42 -4.68 -4.56
CA ALA A 80 -9.57 -3.61 -3.59
C ALA A 80 -10.79 -2.74 -3.90
N GLU A 81 -11.02 -2.39 -5.17
CA GLU A 81 -12.20 -1.63 -5.62
C GLU A 81 -13.51 -2.41 -5.36
N VAL A 82 -13.47 -3.74 -5.46
CA VAL A 82 -14.62 -4.59 -5.09
C VAL A 82 -14.91 -4.47 -3.60
N LEU A 83 -13.87 -4.56 -2.76
CA LEU A 83 -13.98 -4.50 -1.29
C LEU A 83 -14.48 -3.14 -0.80
N GLU A 84 -14.24 -2.05 -1.53
CA GLU A 84 -14.75 -0.72 -1.21
C GLU A 84 -16.30 -0.64 -1.21
N ASN A 85 -17.00 -1.62 -1.81
CA ASN A 85 -18.46 -1.71 -1.73
C ASN A 85 -18.96 -2.17 -0.35
N ILE A 86 -18.09 -2.67 0.51
CA ILE A 86 -18.41 -3.12 1.86
C ILE A 86 -18.38 -1.96 2.83
N THR A 87 -19.40 -1.85 3.69
CA THR A 87 -19.48 -0.83 4.74
C THR A 87 -18.25 -0.91 5.66
N GLY A 88 -17.68 0.23 6.05
CA GLY A 88 -16.48 0.28 6.91
C GLY A 88 -15.16 -0.08 6.21
N VAL A 89 -15.18 -0.29 4.90
CA VAL A 89 -13.98 -0.55 4.10
C VAL A 89 -13.58 0.70 3.34
N GLN A 90 -12.30 1.06 3.42
CA GLN A 90 -11.67 2.12 2.64
C GLN A 90 -10.46 1.53 1.90
N ILE A 91 -10.10 2.10 0.76
CA ILE A 91 -8.96 1.60 0.00
C ILE A 91 -7.91 2.69 -0.22
N ASP A 92 -6.66 2.25 -0.27
CA ASP A 92 -5.53 3.07 -0.69
C ASP A 92 -5.24 2.83 -2.16
N ARG A 93 -4.93 3.90 -2.86
CA ARG A 93 -4.65 3.86 -4.30
C ARG A 93 -3.25 4.40 -4.58
N THR A 94 -2.47 3.64 -5.33
CA THR A 94 -1.18 4.08 -5.87
C THR A 94 -1.36 4.31 -7.36
N ASN A 95 -1.06 5.52 -7.83
CA ASN A 95 -1.22 5.94 -9.24
C ASN A 95 -2.61 5.61 -9.85
N GLY A 96 -3.67 5.69 -9.03
CA GLY A 96 -5.04 5.42 -9.45
C GLY A 96 -5.47 3.95 -9.44
N VAL A 97 -4.61 3.02 -9.01
CA VAL A 97 -4.91 1.60 -8.83
C VAL A 97 -5.09 1.30 -7.34
N GLY A 98 -6.15 0.58 -6.97
CA GLY A 98 -6.38 0.11 -5.60
C GLY A 98 -5.33 -0.92 -5.18
N THR A 99 -4.55 -0.62 -4.13
CA THR A 99 -3.42 -1.45 -3.67
C THR A 99 -3.59 -1.93 -2.24
N GLY A 100 -4.14 -1.10 -1.36
CA GLY A 100 -4.35 -1.39 0.05
C GLY A 100 -5.83 -1.41 0.43
N VAL A 101 -6.17 -2.17 1.46
CA VAL A 101 -7.52 -2.24 2.03
C VAL A 101 -7.45 -2.00 3.52
N GLN A 102 -8.25 -1.07 3.99
CA GLN A 102 -8.44 -0.78 5.40
C GLN A 102 -9.87 -1.16 5.80
N ILE A 103 -10.00 -1.94 6.86
CA ILE A 103 -11.29 -2.25 7.45
C ILE A 103 -11.39 -1.49 8.77
N ARG A 104 -12.37 -0.58 8.87
CA ARG A 104 -12.55 0.28 10.04
C ARG A 104 -11.22 0.98 10.41
N GLY A 105 -10.59 1.63 9.42
CA GLY A 105 -9.37 2.43 9.57
C GLY A 105 -8.09 1.67 9.94
N THR A 106 -8.05 0.35 9.79
CA THR A 106 -6.82 -0.42 9.97
C THR A 106 -6.52 -1.31 8.77
N GLY A 107 -5.27 -1.26 8.29
CA GLY A 107 -4.74 -2.17 7.29
C GLY A 107 -4.29 -3.53 7.85
N ALA A 108 -4.43 -3.75 9.17
CA ALA A 108 -4.08 -5.02 9.80
C ALA A 108 -5.16 -6.09 9.56
N ASN A 109 -5.34 -6.46 8.31
CA ASN A 109 -6.29 -7.47 7.84
C ASN A 109 -5.55 -8.78 7.57
N ARG A 110 -6.28 -9.88 7.57
CA ARG A 110 -5.79 -11.19 7.12
C ARG A 110 -6.44 -11.51 5.78
N VAL A 111 -5.65 -11.90 4.78
CA VAL A 111 -6.13 -12.35 3.47
C VAL A 111 -5.96 -13.85 3.34
N GLU A 112 -7.05 -14.52 2.99
CA GLU A 112 -7.12 -15.97 2.79
C GLU A 112 -7.66 -16.28 1.39
N ILE A 113 -7.27 -17.42 0.83
CA ILE A 113 -7.88 -18.00 -0.38
C ILE A 113 -8.46 -19.37 0.02
N ASN A 114 -9.78 -19.53 -0.11
CA ASN A 114 -10.52 -20.73 0.34
C ASN A 114 -10.24 -21.09 1.82
N GLY A 115 -10.04 -20.09 2.70
CA GLY A 115 -9.72 -20.30 4.11
C GLY A 115 -8.25 -20.64 4.39
N VAL A 116 -7.38 -20.63 3.40
CA VAL A 116 -5.93 -20.82 3.54
C VAL A 116 -5.23 -19.48 3.61
N SER A 117 -4.36 -19.29 4.59
CA SER A 117 -3.56 -18.09 4.74
C SER A 117 -2.68 -17.85 3.53
N THR A 118 -2.62 -16.60 3.10
CA THR A 118 -1.67 -16.16 2.11
C THR A 118 -0.50 -15.42 2.76
N VAL A 119 0.66 -15.44 2.13
CA VAL A 119 1.84 -14.69 2.57
C VAL A 119 2.18 -13.57 1.60
N SER A 120 2.76 -12.50 2.13
CA SER A 120 3.31 -11.41 1.34
C SER A 120 4.80 -11.63 1.11
N SER A 121 5.30 -11.23 -0.05
CA SER A 121 6.75 -11.07 -0.27
C SER A 121 7.34 -9.88 0.49
N GLY A 122 6.50 -8.95 1.01
CA GLY A 122 6.93 -7.84 1.86
C GLY A 122 7.10 -8.22 3.32
N SER A 123 7.53 -7.25 4.15
CA SER A 123 7.64 -7.43 5.61
C SER A 123 6.29 -7.38 6.34
N GLY A 124 5.21 -6.99 5.65
CA GLY A 124 3.85 -6.91 6.20
C GLY A 124 3.20 -8.29 6.40
N ARG A 125 2.12 -8.31 7.20
CA ARG A 125 1.42 -9.52 7.64
C ARG A 125 0.06 -9.73 6.98
N THR A 126 -0.34 -8.85 6.07
CA THR A 126 -1.69 -8.87 5.47
C THR A 126 -1.92 -10.00 4.47
N GLY A 127 -0.87 -10.60 3.94
CA GLY A 127 -0.95 -11.64 2.91
C GLY A 127 -0.68 -11.09 1.51
N ILE A 128 -1.21 -11.77 0.49
CA ILE A 128 -1.02 -11.37 -0.92
C ILE A 128 -1.63 -10.00 -1.21
N SER A 129 -0.97 -9.20 -2.04
CA SER A 129 -1.47 -7.89 -2.43
C SER A 129 -2.68 -8.00 -3.38
N PHE A 130 -3.69 -7.15 -3.21
CA PHE A 130 -4.90 -7.20 -4.04
C PHE A 130 -4.64 -6.81 -5.50
N GLU A 131 -3.60 -6.04 -5.77
CA GLU A 131 -3.16 -5.71 -7.13
C GLU A 131 -2.56 -6.91 -7.88
N ASP A 132 -2.14 -7.95 -7.14
CA ASP A 132 -1.53 -9.14 -7.71
C ASP A 132 -2.57 -10.17 -8.19
N LEU A 133 -3.82 -10.11 -7.71
CA LEU A 133 -4.88 -11.06 -8.02
C LEU A 133 -5.99 -10.45 -8.87
N PRO A 134 -6.28 -10.99 -10.07
CA PRO A 134 -7.41 -10.53 -10.87
C PRO A 134 -8.75 -11.03 -10.32
N ALA A 135 -9.76 -10.17 -10.38
CA ALA A 135 -11.12 -10.50 -9.98
C ALA A 135 -11.71 -11.70 -10.73
N ALA A 136 -11.21 -12.00 -11.93
CA ALA A 136 -11.67 -13.12 -12.77
C ALA A 136 -11.49 -14.52 -12.14
N LEU A 137 -10.61 -14.66 -11.12
CA LEU A 137 -10.38 -15.93 -10.43
C LEU A 137 -11.37 -16.18 -9.29
N ILE A 138 -12.07 -15.15 -8.82
CA ILE A 138 -12.81 -15.13 -7.56
C ILE A 138 -14.31 -15.27 -7.82
N ALA A 139 -14.94 -16.20 -7.14
CA ALA A 139 -16.39 -16.43 -7.17
C ALA A 139 -17.11 -15.59 -6.12
N SER A 140 -16.52 -15.44 -4.93
CA SER A 140 -17.06 -14.59 -3.87
C SER A 140 -15.96 -14.06 -2.94
N LEU A 141 -16.28 -12.97 -2.28
CA LEU A 141 -15.48 -12.31 -1.25
C LEU A 141 -16.25 -12.30 0.06
N GLU A 142 -15.62 -12.75 1.13
CA GLU A 142 -16.17 -12.69 2.47
C GLU A 142 -15.28 -11.83 3.36
N VAL A 143 -15.88 -10.87 4.08
CA VAL A 143 -15.19 -10.05 5.09
C VAL A 143 -15.81 -10.31 6.45
N THR A 144 -15.08 -11.01 7.29
CA THR A 144 -15.46 -11.28 8.67
C THR A 144 -15.00 -10.15 9.57
N LYS A 145 -15.93 -9.41 10.17
CA LYS A 145 -15.68 -8.26 11.06
C LYS A 145 -15.68 -8.66 12.54
N ALA A 146 -16.48 -9.68 12.93
CA ALA A 146 -16.49 -10.24 14.27
C ALA A 146 -16.02 -11.69 14.22
N SER A 147 -14.88 -11.97 14.85
CA SER A 147 -14.20 -13.27 14.82
C SER A 147 -14.90 -14.30 15.70
N THR A 148 -14.82 -15.58 15.32
CA THR A 148 -15.17 -16.74 16.15
C THR A 148 -13.90 -17.43 16.67
N ALA A 149 -13.98 -18.37 17.60
CA ALA A 149 -12.79 -19.09 18.08
C ALA A 149 -12.10 -19.92 16.97
N LYS A 150 -12.83 -20.31 15.92
CA LYS A 150 -12.28 -20.95 14.71
C LYS A 150 -11.42 -20.00 13.87
N THR A 151 -11.73 -18.68 13.88
CA THR A 151 -11.02 -17.67 13.07
C THR A 151 -9.57 -17.57 13.52
N VAL A 152 -8.64 -17.67 12.57
CA VAL A 152 -7.21 -17.52 12.84
C VAL A 152 -6.91 -16.10 13.33
N GLU A 153 -6.06 -15.98 14.31
CA GLU A 153 -5.68 -14.71 14.93
C GLU A 153 -4.86 -13.83 13.99
N GLY A 154 -4.79 -12.53 14.29
CA GLY A 154 -4.02 -11.55 13.53
C GLY A 154 -4.85 -10.68 12.59
N SER A 155 -6.18 -10.74 12.69
CA SER A 155 -7.12 -9.98 11.85
C SER A 155 -7.82 -8.85 12.63
N VAL A 156 -7.07 -7.80 12.98
CA VAL A 156 -7.58 -6.67 13.77
C VAL A 156 -8.67 -5.87 13.05
N GLY A 157 -8.51 -5.62 11.76
CA GLY A 157 -9.53 -5.03 10.91
C GLY A 157 -10.64 -6.02 10.60
N GLY A 158 -10.26 -7.17 10.09
CA GLY A 158 -11.12 -8.27 9.69
C GLY A 158 -10.35 -9.31 8.86
N THR A 159 -10.94 -10.46 8.67
CA THR A 159 -10.45 -11.50 7.74
C THR A 159 -11.15 -11.37 6.40
N ILE A 160 -10.38 -11.27 5.32
CA ILE A 160 -10.84 -11.24 3.94
C ILE A 160 -10.57 -12.62 3.34
N ASN A 161 -11.62 -13.37 3.04
CA ASN A 161 -11.52 -14.67 2.41
C ASN A 161 -11.98 -14.60 0.96
N LEU A 162 -11.06 -14.90 0.05
CA LEU A 162 -11.28 -14.96 -1.40
C LEU A 162 -11.68 -16.40 -1.76
N ARG A 163 -12.91 -16.60 -2.20
CA ARG A 163 -13.39 -17.94 -2.56
C ARG A 163 -13.30 -18.15 -4.07
N THR A 164 -12.72 -19.25 -4.47
CA THR A 164 -12.67 -19.71 -5.86
C THR A 164 -13.79 -20.71 -6.14
N LEU A 165 -14.07 -20.98 -7.41
CA LEU A 165 -15.06 -21.99 -7.79
C LEU A 165 -14.57 -23.41 -7.47
N ARG A 166 -15.48 -24.27 -7.05
CA ARG A 166 -15.24 -25.71 -6.84
C ARG A 166 -16.13 -26.56 -7.76
N GLY A 167 -15.57 -27.70 -8.23
CA GLY A 167 -16.21 -28.52 -9.27
C GLY A 167 -17.50 -29.20 -8.83
N ASN A 168 -17.54 -29.71 -7.60
CA ASN A 168 -18.72 -30.44 -7.10
C ASN A 168 -19.92 -29.54 -6.84
N SER A 169 -19.73 -28.22 -6.73
CA SER A 169 -20.80 -27.24 -6.57
C SER A 169 -21.43 -26.77 -7.91
N LEU A 170 -20.90 -27.20 -9.04
CA LEU A 170 -21.45 -26.85 -10.34
C LEU A 170 -22.68 -27.71 -10.65
N GLU A 171 -23.79 -27.07 -11.04
CA GLU A 171 -24.99 -27.79 -11.54
C GLU A 171 -24.80 -28.29 -12.97
N GLU A 172 -24.12 -27.49 -13.81
CA GLU A 172 -23.88 -27.77 -15.20
C GLU A 172 -22.40 -27.58 -15.57
N ARG A 173 -21.99 -28.15 -16.65
CA ARG A 173 -20.67 -27.96 -17.23
C ARG A 173 -20.45 -26.50 -17.57
N LEU A 174 -19.38 -25.92 -17.01
CA LEU A 174 -18.96 -24.56 -17.24
C LEU A 174 -17.83 -24.48 -18.26
N THR A 175 -18.03 -23.73 -19.33
CA THR A 175 -16.94 -23.34 -20.24
C THR A 175 -17.13 -21.88 -20.63
N GLN A 176 -16.25 -21.01 -20.16
CA GLN A 176 -16.38 -19.56 -20.37
C GLN A 176 -15.05 -18.97 -20.84
N PHE A 177 -15.11 -18.06 -21.80
CA PHE A 177 -13.97 -17.25 -22.26
C PHE A 177 -14.36 -15.77 -22.23
N ARG A 178 -13.46 -14.93 -21.73
CA ARG A 178 -13.63 -13.48 -21.71
C ARG A 178 -12.42 -12.80 -22.35
N ILE A 179 -12.66 -11.86 -23.24
CA ILE A 179 -11.65 -11.04 -23.90
C ILE A 179 -12.04 -9.58 -23.72
N GLN A 180 -11.10 -8.78 -23.26
CA GLN A 180 -11.29 -7.37 -22.99
C GLN A 180 -10.13 -6.54 -23.52
N ALA A 181 -10.40 -5.27 -23.83
CA ALA A 181 -9.40 -4.27 -24.13
C ALA A 181 -9.65 -3.06 -23.21
N GLU A 182 -8.64 -2.65 -22.47
CA GLU A 182 -8.68 -1.49 -21.57
C GLU A 182 -7.84 -0.35 -22.14
N ASN A 183 -8.44 0.84 -22.24
CA ASN A 183 -7.77 2.06 -22.64
C ASN A 183 -7.58 2.96 -21.43
N SER A 184 -6.34 3.39 -21.22
CA SER A 184 -5.92 4.35 -20.19
C SER A 184 -5.60 5.70 -20.86
N ASP A 185 -6.26 6.75 -20.39
CA ASP A 185 -6.27 8.07 -21.07
C ASP A 185 -4.92 8.80 -20.91
N LEU A 186 -4.41 8.90 -19.67
CA LEU A 186 -3.15 9.60 -19.37
C LEU A 186 -1.92 8.80 -19.83
N ALA A 187 -1.96 7.47 -19.72
CA ALA A 187 -0.93 6.57 -20.23
C ALA A 187 -0.95 6.48 -21.78
N ASP A 188 -2.03 6.94 -22.45
CA ASP A 188 -2.25 6.85 -23.91
C ASP A 188 -2.01 5.41 -24.43
N SER A 189 -2.55 4.42 -23.75
CA SER A 189 -2.32 3.00 -24.02
C SER A 189 -3.60 2.20 -24.08
N THR A 190 -3.58 1.09 -24.82
CA THR A 190 -4.66 0.11 -24.85
C THR A 190 -4.10 -1.29 -24.66
N THR A 191 -4.51 -1.94 -23.58
CA THR A 191 -3.97 -3.23 -23.13
C THR A 191 -5.01 -4.34 -23.15
N PRO A 192 -4.61 -5.60 -23.40
CA PRO A 192 -5.51 -6.74 -23.44
C PRO A 192 -5.72 -7.37 -22.06
N ARG A 193 -6.91 -7.96 -21.86
CA ARG A 193 -7.21 -8.90 -20.77
C ARG A 193 -7.91 -10.12 -21.34
N ILE A 194 -7.48 -11.30 -20.95
CA ILE A 194 -8.04 -12.56 -21.41
C ILE A 194 -8.20 -13.49 -20.21
N SER A 195 -9.36 -14.12 -20.07
CA SER A 195 -9.56 -15.17 -19.08
C SER A 195 -10.37 -16.31 -19.64
N GLY A 196 -10.17 -17.51 -19.09
CA GLY A 196 -10.92 -18.69 -19.43
C GLY A 196 -11.14 -19.59 -18.22
N THR A 197 -12.36 -20.10 -18.07
CA THR A 197 -12.74 -21.01 -17.01
C THR A 197 -13.35 -22.27 -17.63
N PHE A 198 -12.90 -23.41 -17.18
CA PHE A 198 -13.49 -24.72 -17.44
C PHE A 198 -13.82 -25.39 -16.10
N GLY A 199 -15.03 -25.87 -15.95
CA GLY A 199 -15.46 -26.63 -14.80
C GLY A 199 -16.45 -27.73 -15.20
N ASP A 200 -16.36 -28.88 -14.53
CA ASP A 200 -17.31 -29.99 -14.73
C ASP A 200 -17.26 -30.94 -13.54
N ASN A 201 -18.27 -31.76 -13.39
CA ASN A 201 -18.24 -32.87 -12.46
C ASN A 201 -18.81 -34.16 -13.09
N TRP A 202 -18.36 -35.29 -12.58
CA TRP A 202 -18.68 -36.59 -13.11
C TRP A 202 -18.91 -37.61 -12.00
N GLU A 203 -19.96 -38.42 -12.11
CA GLU A 203 -20.13 -39.60 -11.30
C GLU A 203 -19.22 -40.73 -11.82
N THR A 204 -18.43 -41.31 -10.94
CA THR A 204 -17.51 -42.41 -11.27
C THR A 204 -17.59 -43.54 -10.24
N ASP A 205 -16.97 -44.67 -10.52
CA ASP A 205 -16.85 -45.79 -9.56
C ASP A 205 -16.10 -45.41 -8.27
N LEU A 206 -15.34 -44.30 -8.28
CA LEU A 206 -14.62 -43.77 -7.10
C LEU A 206 -15.41 -42.70 -6.33
N GLY A 207 -16.59 -42.32 -6.87
CA GLY A 207 -17.44 -41.24 -6.34
C GLY A 207 -17.59 -40.08 -7.32
N LYS A 208 -18.19 -38.98 -6.86
CA LYS A 208 -18.33 -37.74 -7.65
C LYS A 208 -17.01 -37.00 -7.70
N ILE A 209 -16.51 -36.78 -8.90
CA ILE A 209 -15.26 -36.01 -9.15
C ILE A 209 -15.64 -34.66 -9.73
N GLY A 210 -15.17 -33.58 -9.13
CA GLY A 210 -15.32 -32.21 -9.61
C GLY A 210 -13.98 -31.59 -9.95
N VAL A 211 -13.92 -30.84 -11.05
CA VAL A 211 -12.73 -30.11 -11.49
C VAL A 211 -13.11 -28.72 -11.95
N VAL A 212 -12.38 -27.71 -11.51
CA VAL A 212 -12.43 -26.35 -12.09
C VAL A 212 -11.00 -25.88 -12.36
N ILE A 213 -10.79 -25.28 -13.52
CA ILE A 213 -9.54 -24.63 -13.89
C ILE A 213 -9.88 -23.26 -14.46
N THR A 214 -9.28 -22.21 -13.90
CA THR A 214 -9.40 -20.83 -14.40
C THR A 214 -8.00 -20.28 -14.68
N GLY A 215 -7.79 -19.76 -15.88
CA GLY A 215 -6.56 -19.08 -16.25
C GLY A 215 -6.84 -17.65 -16.71
N SER A 216 -5.93 -16.72 -16.41
CA SER A 216 -6.04 -15.34 -16.89
C SER A 216 -4.69 -14.74 -17.26
N TYR A 217 -4.74 -13.85 -18.22
CA TYR A 217 -3.66 -12.96 -18.63
C TYR A 217 -4.19 -11.54 -18.70
N ALA A 218 -3.51 -10.61 -18.09
CA ALA A 218 -3.89 -9.21 -18.11
C ALA A 218 -2.66 -8.30 -18.23
N GLU A 219 -2.76 -7.29 -19.07
CA GLU A 219 -1.87 -6.13 -19.06
C GLU A 219 -2.65 -4.90 -18.59
N LEU A 220 -1.98 -3.97 -17.88
CA LEU A 220 -2.52 -2.71 -17.46
C LEU A 220 -1.43 -1.65 -17.50
N ASP A 221 -1.64 -0.59 -18.26
CA ASP A 221 -0.81 0.61 -18.23
C ASP A 221 -1.56 1.73 -17.53
N VAL A 222 -0.91 2.38 -16.56
CA VAL A 222 -1.43 3.56 -15.89
C VAL A 222 -0.35 4.62 -15.75
N ALA A 223 -0.76 5.87 -15.77
CA ALA A 223 0.11 6.99 -15.50
C ALA A 223 -0.49 7.93 -14.44
N SER A 224 0.37 8.66 -13.76
CA SER A 224 -0.03 9.73 -12.85
C SER A 224 0.98 10.88 -12.91
N ALA A 225 0.46 12.08 -12.83
CA ALA A 225 1.26 13.29 -12.75
C ALA A 225 1.09 13.92 -11.36
N ASN A 226 2.20 14.08 -10.63
CA ASN A 226 2.18 14.46 -9.22
C ASN A 226 3.05 15.70 -8.96
N PRO A 227 2.71 16.88 -9.56
CA PRO A 227 3.47 18.09 -9.34
C PRO A 227 3.48 18.47 -7.86
N ARG A 228 4.66 18.86 -7.38
CA ARG A 228 4.92 19.14 -5.99
C ARG A 228 5.65 20.46 -5.79
N PHE A 229 5.20 21.23 -4.80
CA PHE A 229 5.74 22.49 -4.40
C PHE A 229 6.02 22.49 -2.89
N ASP A 230 7.28 22.46 -2.49
CA ASP A 230 7.64 22.42 -1.07
C ASP A 230 8.16 23.76 -0.57
N ARG A 231 7.95 23.97 0.72
CA ARG A 231 8.48 25.07 1.51
C ARG A 231 9.24 24.53 2.70
N ASP A 232 10.25 25.29 3.20
CA ASP A 232 11.08 24.76 4.29
C ASP A 232 11.37 25.72 5.43
N ARG A 233 11.42 27.04 5.17
CA ARG A 233 11.84 28.04 6.16
C ARG A 233 11.20 29.40 5.94
N VAL A 234 11.26 30.25 6.96
CA VAL A 234 10.87 31.65 6.89
C VAL A 234 12.07 32.49 6.46
N VAL A 235 11.87 33.41 5.52
CA VAL A 235 12.82 34.47 5.17
C VAL A 235 12.51 35.69 6.01
N MET A 236 13.47 36.08 6.87
CA MET A 236 13.35 37.24 7.74
C MET A 236 13.85 38.50 7.00
N PRO A 237 13.29 39.69 7.31
CA PRO A 237 13.68 40.95 6.68
C PRO A 237 15.17 41.27 6.84
N ASP A 238 15.79 40.89 7.94
CA ASP A 238 17.20 41.14 8.28
C ASP A 238 18.13 39.97 7.95
N SER A 239 17.64 38.96 7.28
CA SER A 239 18.41 37.74 6.95
C SER A 239 19.58 37.96 5.98
N GLY A 240 19.64 39.12 5.31
CA GLY A 240 20.64 39.40 4.29
C GLY A 240 20.50 38.60 3.00
N ARG A 241 19.38 37.85 2.84
CA ARG A 241 19.07 37.08 1.62
C ARG A 241 18.60 38.00 0.50
N ALA A 242 18.91 37.64 -0.74
CA ALA A 242 18.48 38.40 -1.91
C ALA A 242 16.94 38.51 -2.04
N SER A 243 16.23 37.51 -1.54
CA SER A 243 14.76 37.46 -1.54
C SER A 243 14.09 38.09 -0.32
N ALA A 244 14.84 38.72 0.62
CA ALA A 244 14.26 39.29 1.83
C ALA A 244 13.35 40.48 1.51
N GLU A 245 12.14 40.47 2.10
CA GLU A 245 11.13 41.52 2.03
C GLU A 245 11.10 42.34 3.34
N GLU A 246 10.25 43.36 3.43
CA GLU A 246 10.06 44.14 4.66
C GLU A 246 9.30 43.37 5.77
N PHE A 247 8.78 42.19 5.43
CA PHE A 247 8.04 41.31 6.31
C PHE A 247 8.58 39.86 6.19
N PRO A 248 8.43 39.03 7.22
CA PRO A 248 8.80 37.61 7.15
C PRO A 248 7.80 36.85 6.26
N PHE A 249 8.30 35.90 5.48
CA PHE A 249 7.48 35.02 4.67
C PHE A 249 8.07 33.63 4.51
N LEU A 250 7.17 32.64 4.30
CA LEU A 250 7.52 31.26 4.04
C LEU A 250 8.03 31.09 2.60
N ARG A 251 9.27 30.64 2.46
CA ARG A 251 9.96 30.53 1.16
C ARG A 251 9.71 29.20 0.47
N THR A 252 9.92 29.18 -0.84
CA THR A 252 9.98 27.95 -1.64
C THR A 252 11.25 27.16 -1.34
N GLN A 253 11.16 25.84 -1.38
CA GLN A 253 12.29 24.93 -1.27
C GLN A 253 12.66 24.30 -2.61
N PHE A 254 11.67 23.72 -3.28
CA PHE A 254 11.80 23.18 -4.64
C PHE A 254 10.45 23.14 -5.34
N LEU A 255 10.50 23.01 -6.66
CA LEU A 255 9.38 22.78 -7.56
C LEU A 255 9.67 21.49 -8.30
N ASP A 256 8.80 20.51 -8.23
CA ASP A 256 9.03 19.16 -8.78
C ASP A 256 7.87 18.73 -9.67
N GLN A 257 8.17 18.21 -10.85
CA GLN A 257 7.23 17.75 -11.85
C GLN A 257 7.54 16.28 -12.18
N PRO A 258 7.14 15.32 -11.34
CA PRO A 258 7.25 13.91 -11.67
C PRO A 258 6.06 13.44 -12.50
N LEU A 259 6.35 12.57 -13.46
CA LEU A 259 5.40 11.73 -14.14
C LEU A 259 5.73 10.27 -13.82
N ASN A 260 4.79 9.57 -13.21
CA ASN A 260 4.89 8.15 -12.95
C ASN A 260 4.14 7.39 -14.04
N ALA A 261 4.71 6.34 -14.56
CA ALA A 261 4.04 5.39 -15.42
C ALA A 261 4.30 3.97 -14.89
N GLU A 262 3.27 3.16 -14.87
CA GLU A 262 3.33 1.77 -14.43
C GLU A 262 2.73 0.85 -15.47
N ASN A 263 3.43 -0.24 -15.74
CA ASN A 263 2.94 -1.35 -16.55
C ASN A 263 2.87 -2.59 -15.67
N TYR A 264 1.72 -3.22 -15.65
CA TYR A 264 1.46 -4.49 -14.99
C TYR A 264 1.27 -5.58 -16.07
N GLU A 265 1.97 -6.67 -15.95
CA GLU A 265 1.70 -7.92 -16.68
C GLU A 265 1.42 -9.01 -15.65
N THR A 266 0.20 -9.58 -15.69
CA THR A 266 -0.24 -10.54 -14.68
C THR A 266 -0.71 -11.83 -15.35
N LYS A 267 -0.19 -12.98 -14.90
CA LYS A 267 -0.53 -14.33 -15.36
C LYS A 267 -1.00 -15.14 -14.15
N ASN A 268 -2.19 -15.71 -14.23
CA ASN A 268 -2.76 -16.46 -13.13
C ASN A 268 -3.30 -17.80 -13.58
N LEU A 269 -3.22 -18.76 -12.66
CA LEU A 269 -3.84 -20.05 -12.78
C LEU A 269 -4.42 -20.47 -11.44
N THR A 270 -5.71 -20.77 -11.41
CA THR A 270 -6.39 -21.36 -10.27
C THR A 270 -6.99 -22.69 -10.69
N SER A 271 -6.84 -23.71 -9.84
CA SER A 271 -7.44 -25.01 -10.07
C SER A 271 -7.99 -25.59 -8.77
N SER A 272 -9.13 -26.23 -8.86
CA SER A 272 -9.71 -27.03 -7.77
C SER A 272 -10.04 -28.42 -8.29
N PHE A 273 -9.64 -29.42 -7.54
CA PHE A 273 -9.97 -30.83 -7.78
C PHE A 273 -10.62 -31.38 -6.52
N GLU A 274 -11.81 -31.98 -6.67
CA GLU A 274 -12.54 -32.58 -5.57
C GLU A 274 -12.92 -34.02 -5.93
N ILE A 275 -12.95 -34.88 -4.93
CA ILE A 275 -13.50 -36.23 -5.03
C ILE A 275 -14.32 -36.53 -3.81
N GLN A 276 -15.61 -36.76 -3.98
CA GLN A 276 -16.55 -37.21 -2.96
C GLN A 276 -16.74 -38.70 -3.10
N THR A 277 -16.00 -39.48 -2.30
CA THR A 277 -15.95 -40.94 -2.38
C THR A 277 -17.17 -41.62 -1.79
N SER A 278 -17.89 -40.91 -0.93
CA SER A 278 -19.16 -41.31 -0.33
C SER A 278 -19.92 -40.07 0.13
N ASP A 279 -21.18 -40.22 0.56
CA ASP A 279 -21.95 -39.10 1.10
C ASP A 279 -21.28 -38.42 2.30
N ASN A 280 -20.40 -39.13 2.96
CA ASN A 280 -19.72 -38.73 4.19
C ASN A 280 -18.27 -38.26 4.00
N LEU A 281 -17.60 -38.53 2.88
CA LEU A 281 -16.16 -38.33 2.74
C LEU A 281 -15.79 -37.66 1.44
N LYS A 282 -15.21 -36.47 1.57
CA LYS A 282 -14.71 -35.63 0.49
C LYS A 282 -13.21 -35.36 0.66
N PHE A 283 -12.46 -35.41 -0.42
CA PHE A 283 -11.09 -34.91 -0.53
C PHE A 283 -11.05 -33.77 -1.52
N TYR A 284 -10.17 -32.82 -1.29
CA TYR A 284 -9.95 -31.71 -2.22
C TYR A 284 -8.48 -31.32 -2.33
N PHE A 285 -8.15 -30.76 -3.48
CA PHE A 285 -6.86 -30.12 -3.74
C PHE A 285 -7.11 -28.82 -4.46
N ASP A 286 -6.68 -27.70 -3.84
CA ASP A 286 -6.77 -26.35 -4.42
C ASP A 286 -5.36 -25.84 -4.71
N ALA A 287 -5.18 -25.14 -5.84
CA ALA A 287 -3.93 -24.51 -6.23
C ALA A 287 -4.20 -23.15 -6.88
N THR A 288 -3.51 -22.13 -6.40
CA THR A 288 -3.50 -20.78 -7.00
C THR A 288 -2.06 -20.37 -7.25
N ILE A 289 -1.76 -19.97 -8.48
CA ILE A 289 -0.43 -19.50 -8.90
C ILE A 289 -0.63 -18.13 -9.54
N ASN A 290 0.12 -17.15 -9.08
CA ASN A 290 0.15 -15.80 -9.61
C ASN A 290 1.58 -15.40 -9.97
N ASP A 291 1.79 -14.95 -11.20
CA ASP A 291 3.05 -14.41 -11.71
C ASP A 291 2.78 -13.01 -12.25
N GLN A 292 3.35 -12.00 -11.57
CA GLN A 292 3.17 -10.60 -11.91
C GLN A 292 4.51 -9.92 -12.14
N GLU A 293 4.60 -9.19 -13.24
CA GLU A 293 5.64 -8.19 -13.48
C GLU A 293 5.01 -6.80 -13.42
N ARG A 294 5.50 -5.95 -12.49
CA ARG A 294 5.15 -4.54 -12.42
C ARG A 294 6.39 -3.71 -12.73
N VAL A 295 6.36 -2.99 -13.84
CA VAL A 295 7.40 -2.05 -14.24
C VAL A 295 6.96 -0.64 -13.85
N GLN A 296 7.79 0.08 -13.11
CA GLN A 296 7.53 1.43 -12.68
C GLN A 296 8.61 2.36 -13.20
N THR A 297 8.21 3.42 -13.90
CA THR A 297 9.08 4.50 -14.35
C THR A 297 8.64 5.82 -13.74
N ASN A 298 9.59 6.63 -13.33
CA ASN A 298 9.37 8.00 -12.92
C ASN A 298 10.29 8.89 -13.75
N SER A 299 9.71 9.78 -14.55
CA SER A 299 10.44 10.82 -15.27
C SER A 299 10.17 12.15 -14.59
N ARG A 300 11.20 12.89 -14.21
CA ARG A 300 11.03 14.14 -13.48
C ARG A 300 11.91 15.26 -13.99
N ALA A 301 11.37 16.49 -13.91
CA ALA A 301 12.11 17.73 -14.02
C ALA A 301 11.81 18.58 -12.78
N PHE A 302 12.83 19.12 -12.13
CA PHE A 302 12.62 19.88 -10.92
C PHE A 302 13.63 21.01 -10.75
N PHE A 303 13.18 22.06 -10.05
CA PHE A 303 14.05 23.16 -9.65
C PHE A 303 14.47 22.98 -8.20
N SER A 304 15.75 23.05 -7.94
CA SER A 304 16.35 23.13 -6.60
C SER A 304 17.04 24.46 -6.39
N GLY A 305 17.37 24.78 -5.13
CA GLY A 305 18.00 26.08 -4.81
C GLY A 305 17.04 27.26 -4.94
N THR A 306 15.73 27.03 -4.85
CA THR A 306 14.69 28.08 -5.00
C THR A 306 14.53 28.95 -3.76
N GLY A 307 15.24 28.66 -2.70
CA GLY A 307 14.89 29.08 -1.35
C GLY A 307 15.62 30.24 -0.74
N GLY A 308 16.25 31.13 -1.41
CA GLY A 308 16.80 32.26 -0.67
C GLY A 308 17.92 33.04 -1.33
N ASN A 309 18.49 32.47 -2.35
CA ASN A 309 19.53 33.14 -3.16
C ASN A 309 18.99 33.65 -4.50
N PRO A 310 17.99 33.02 -5.13
CA PRO A 310 17.34 33.60 -6.29
C PRO A 310 16.71 34.94 -5.92
N VAL A 311 16.96 35.95 -6.76
CA VAL A 311 16.27 37.22 -6.65
C VAL A 311 14.82 37.01 -7.08
N ILE A 312 13.88 37.21 -6.17
CA ILE A 312 12.48 37.37 -6.55
C ILE A 312 12.42 38.68 -7.32
N ASP A 313 12.05 38.60 -8.58
CA ASP A 313 11.84 39.81 -9.36
C ASP A 313 10.61 40.52 -8.79
N ASN A 314 10.84 41.63 -8.07
CA ASN A 314 9.82 42.46 -7.42
C ASN A 314 9.01 43.29 -8.44
N THR A 315 8.87 42.82 -9.68
CA THR A 315 7.93 43.38 -10.64
C THR A 315 6.53 42.91 -10.30
N ASP A 316 5.53 43.43 -11.02
CA ASP A 316 4.08 43.20 -10.86
C ASP A 316 3.64 41.72 -10.85
N ASN A 317 4.56 40.77 -10.92
CA ASN A 317 4.30 39.33 -11.00
C ASN A 317 4.44 38.56 -9.67
N THR A 318 5.02 39.18 -8.62
CA THR A 318 5.17 38.51 -7.32
C THR A 318 4.02 38.80 -6.40
N SER A 319 3.36 37.78 -5.91
CA SER A 319 2.25 37.88 -4.98
C SER A 319 2.52 37.14 -3.70
N PHE A 320 2.12 37.76 -2.60
CA PHE A 320 2.14 37.17 -1.27
C PHE A 320 0.71 37.09 -0.74
N GLU A 321 0.40 36.03 -0.05
CA GLU A 321 -0.87 35.88 0.66
C GLU A 321 -0.59 35.63 2.12
N THR A 322 -1.42 36.18 3.00
CA THR A 322 -1.41 35.84 4.42
C THR A 322 -2.34 34.65 4.61
N ILE A 323 -1.79 33.54 5.06
CA ILE A 323 -2.51 32.28 5.26
C ILE A 323 -2.53 32.01 6.76
N ASP A 324 -3.72 31.72 7.30
CA ASP A 324 -3.89 31.16 8.63
C ASP A 324 -3.57 29.67 8.54
N LEU A 325 -2.50 29.23 9.22
CA LEU A 325 -2.08 27.83 9.25
C LEU A 325 -2.98 26.97 10.13
N GLY A 326 -3.85 27.60 10.93
CA GLY A 326 -4.75 26.91 11.83
C GLY A 326 -4.06 26.30 13.03
N THR A 327 -4.69 25.30 13.62
CA THR A 327 -4.20 24.61 14.81
C THR A 327 -3.62 23.26 14.44
N VAL A 328 -2.56 22.84 15.13
CA VAL A 328 -2.05 21.47 15.14
C VAL A 328 -2.16 20.89 16.54
N ASP A 329 -2.53 19.64 16.64
CA ASP A 329 -2.61 18.95 17.93
C ASP A 329 -1.22 18.50 18.38
N GLY A 330 -0.96 18.71 19.66
CA GLY A 330 0.29 18.36 20.29
C GLY A 330 0.09 17.79 21.69
N MET A 331 1.18 17.39 22.34
CA MET A 331 1.19 16.78 23.68
C MET A 331 0.47 17.63 24.73
N TYR A 332 0.62 18.93 24.64
CA TYR A 332 0.07 19.87 25.63
C TYR A 332 -1.24 20.51 25.19
N GLY A 333 -1.89 19.95 24.15
CA GLY A 333 -3.13 20.45 23.55
C GLY A 333 -2.92 21.03 22.17
N SER A 334 -3.99 21.56 21.58
CA SER A 334 -3.94 22.19 20.27
C SER A 334 -3.12 23.48 20.32
N LEU A 335 -2.19 23.64 19.39
CA LEU A 335 -1.37 24.83 19.22
C LEU A 335 -1.84 25.59 17.97
N ASP A 336 -2.20 26.85 18.16
CA ASP A 336 -2.47 27.79 17.08
C ASP A 336 -1.13 28.24 16.45
N LEU A 337 -0.93 27.91 15.18
CA LEU A 337 0.25 28.32 14.39
C LEU A 337 0.14 29.77 13.88
N GLY A 338 -1.07 30.32 13.86
CA GLY A 338 -1.34 31.70 13.47
C GLY A 338 -1.16 31.95 11.98
N GLU A 339 -1.12 33.26 11.64
CA GLU A 339 -0.99 33.71 10.27
C GLU A 339 0.47 33.81 9.83
N VAL A 340 0.75 33.35 8.60
CA VAL A 340 2.06 33.49 7.95
C VAL A 340 1.91 34.02 6.53
N ASN A 341 2.82 34.93 6.12
CA ASN A 341 2.88 35.32 4.72
C ASN A 341 3.56 34.23 3.90
N VAL A 342 3.00 33.90 2.76
CA VAL A 342 3.55 32.92 1.81
C VAL A 342 3.64 33.55 0.43
N VAL A 343 4.71 33.28 -0.29
CA VAL A 343 4.76 33.64 -1.71
C VAL A 343 3.91 32.66 -2.50
N THR A 344 2.96 33.18 -3.28
CA THR A 344 1.98 32.38 -4.06
C THR A 344 2.21 32.44 -5.56
N SER A 345 2.83 33.49 -6.05
CA SER A 345 3.28 33.56 -7.46
C SER A 345 4.53 34.40 -7.59
N GLY A 346 5.31 34.14 -8.62
CA GLY A 346 6.49 34.96 -8.90
C GLY A 346 7.45 34.34 -9.90
N ILE A 347 8.49 35.10 -10.18
CA ILE A 347 9.62 34.71 -11.00
C ILE A 347 10.85 34.64 -10.08
N LEU A 348 11.49 33.49 -10.04
CA LEU A 348 12.78 33.28 -9.39
C LEU A 348 13.85 33.52 -10.44
N GLY A 349 14.42 34.73 -10.44
CA GLY A 349 15.54 35.09 -11.30
C GLY A 349 16.82 34.41 -10.87
N VAL A 350 17.80 34.39 -11.77
CA VAL A 350 19.11 33.78 -11.49
C VAL A 350 19.92 34.64 -10.52
N GLY A 351 20.32 34.07 -9.42
CA GLY A 351 21.19 34.69 -8.43
C GLY A 351 22.43 33.85 -8.15
N SER A 352 23.49 34.46 -7.58
CA SER A 352 24.70 33.75 -7.23
C SER A 352 25.07 33.95 -5.77
N GLU A 353 25.71 32.94 -5.17
CA GLU A 353 26.31 32.98 -3.86
C GLU A 353 27.71 32.33 -3.85
N LEU A 354 28.56 32.72 -2.92
CA LEU A 354 29.84 32.08 -2.72
C LEU A 354 29.72 30.95 -1.67
N VAL A 355 29.87 29.71 -2.12
CA VAL A 355 29.91 28.54 -1.25
C VAL A 355 31.30 27.96 -1.25
N ASN A 356 31.97 27.95 -0.09
CA ASN A 356 33.34 27.46 0.05
C ASN A 356 34.32 28.12 -0.94
N GLY A 357 34.16 29.43 -1.19
CA GLY A 357 34.99 30.22 -2.11
C GLY A 357 34.74 29.99 -3.60
N ARG A 358 33.64 29.31 -3.96
CA ARG A 358 33.17 29.08 -5.34
C ARG A 358 31.80 29.67 -5.53
N GLU A 359 31.57 30.22 -6.69
CA GLU A 359 30.27 30.76 -7.07
C GLU A 359 29.31 29.64 -7.39
N ARG A 360 28.18 29.64 -6.71
CA ARG A 360 27.01 28.77 -6.97
C ARG A 360 25.88 29.64 -7.51
N VAL A 361 25.24 29.20 -8.58
CA VAL A 361 24.19 29.95 -9.28
C VAL A 361 22.87 29.16 -9.20
N ASP A 362 21.84 29.78 -8.64
CA ASP A 362 20.53 29.19 -8.39
C ASP A 362 19.43 30.02 -9.07
N PRO A 363 18.22 29.46 -9.35
CA PRO A 363 17.81 28.07 -9.17
C PRO A 363 18.40 27.13 -10.22
N ASN A 364 18.54 25.84 -9.84
CA ASN A 364 19.10 24.82 -10.71
C ASN A 364 17.98 23.92 -11.27
N LEU A 365 17.92 23.80 -12.58
CA LEU A 365 17.08 22.80 -13.24
C LEU A 365 17.80 21.45 -13.24
N ARG A 366 17.11 20.44 -12.74
CA ARG A 366 17.55 19.05 -12.71
C ARG A 366 16.54 18.16 -13.36
N THR A 367 17.02 17.10 -13.97
CA THR A 367 16.18 16.04 -14.52
C THR A 367 16.62 14.68 -14.01
N GLY A 368 15.77 13.71 -14.12
CA GLY A 368 16.13 12.37 -13.70
C GLY A 368 15.04 11.36 -13.97
N ASN A 369 15.41 10.13 -13.76
CA ASN A 369 14.50 9.01 -13.77
C ASN A 369 14.71 8.11 -12.57
N SER A 370 13.64 7.42 -12.19
CA SER A 370 13.68 6.31 -11.24
C SER A 370 12.94 5.16 -11.88
N ASN A 371 13.67 4.09 -12.15
CA ASN A 371 13.16 2.92 -12.82
C ASN A 371 13.30 1.71 -11.90
N SER A 372 12.21 1.01 -11.68
CA SER A 372 12.19 -0.23 -10.91
C SER A 372 11.21 -1.21 -11.52
N SER A 373 11.46 -2.49 -11.35
CA SER A 373 10.43 -3.50 -11.56
C SER A 373 10.21 -4.32 -10.30
N ARG A 374 9.02 -4.89 -10.18
CA ARG A 374 8.70 -5.89 -9.16
C ARG A 374 8.23 -7.14 -9.88
N LEU A 375 9.04 -8.19 -9.77
CA LEU A 375 8.73 -9.51 -10.31
C LEU A 375 8.24 -10.36 -9.14
N THR A 376 6.94 -10.61 -9.05
CA THR A 376 6.33 -11.34 -7.93
C THR A 376 5.79 -12.67 -8.43
N LEU A 377 6.19 -13.76 -7.79
CA LEU A 377 5.61 -15.08 -7.96
C LEU A 377 5.02 -15.54 -6.63
N SER A 378 3.69 -15.72 -6.60
CA SER A 378 2.98 -16.20 -5.42
C SER A 378 2.27 -17.51 -5.72
N ARG A 379 2.32 -18.46 -4.78
CA ARG A 379 1.71 -19.79 -4.93
C ARG A 379 1.00 -20.16 -3.62
N VAL A 380 -0.20 -20.68 -3.72
CA VAL A 380 -1.00 -21.18 -2.60
C VAL A 380 -1.52 -22.56 -2.95
N PHE A 381 -1.24 -23.54 -2.12
CA PHE A 381 -1.68 -24.92 -2.27
C PHE A 381 -2.37 -25.40 -1.00
N ALA A 382 -3.46 -26.12 -1.15
CA ALA A 382 -4.16 -26.80 -0.07
C ALA A 382 -4.54 -28.23 -0.48
N LEU A 383 -4.38 -29.15 0.45
CA LEU A 383 -4.86 -30.53 0.35
C LEU A 383 -5.63 -30.86 1.63
N GLY A 384 -6.90 -31.19 1.50
CA GLY A 384 -7.73 -31.46 2.65
C GLY A 384 -8.72 -32.57 2.45
N THR A 385 -9.34 -32.95 3.56
CA THR A 385 -10.41 -33.93 3.64
C THR A 385 -11.48 -33.46 4.60
N GLU A 386 -12.73 -33.67 4.22
CA GLU A 386 -13.91 -33.43 5.03
C GLU A 386 -14.64 -34.76 5.22
N TYR A 387 -14.92 -35.10 6.47
CA TYR A 387 -15.76 -36.24 6.84
C TYR A 387 -16.93 -35.71 7.65
N SER A 388 -18.14 -36.07 7.25
CA SER A 388 -19.40 -35.69 7.92
C SER A 388 -20.24 -36.92 8.19
N SER A 389 -20.65 -37.07 9.42
CA SER A 389 -21.65 -38.08 9.85
C SER A 389 -22.79 -37.39 10.56
N ASP A 390 -23.81 -38.14 10.98
CA ASP A 390 -24.99 -37.58 11.67
C ASP A 390 -24.59 -36.87 12.99
N ASP A 391 -23.52 -37.36 13.67
CA ASP A 391 -23.15 -36.89 15.00
C ASP A 391 -21.89 -35.99 15.00
N TYR A 392 -21.01 -36.11 14.00
CA TYR A 392 -19.75 -35.35 14.00
C TYR A 392 -19.21 -35.04 12.61
N GLN A 393 -18.45 -33.96 12.54
CA GLN A 393 -17.72 -33.55 11.38
C GLN A 393 -16.22 -33.44 11.71
N LEU A 394 -15.38 -33.85 10.78
CA LEU A 394 -13.93 -33.73 10.87
C LEU A 394 -13.39 -33.08 9.59
N HIS A 395 -12.66 -32.00 9.73
CA HIS A 395 -11.93 -31.36 8.66
C HIS A 395 -10.44 -31.39 8.96
N ALA A 396 -9.64 -31.90 8.04
CA ALA A 396 -8.18 -31.89 8.14
C ALA A 396 -7.56 -31.34 6.87
N GLU A 397 -6.58 -30.43 7.00
CA GLU A 397 -5.96 -29.75 5.88
C GLU A 397 -4.47 -29.54 6.14
N ILE A 398 -3.68 -29.69 5.09
CA ILE A 398 -2.30 -29.19 5.01
C ILE A 398 -2.24 -28.15 3.89
N SER A 399 -1.52 -27.07 4.14
CA SER A 399 -1.39 -25.98 3.17
C SER A 399 0.05 -25.46 3.10
N TYR A 400 0.38 -24.91 1.95
CA TYR A 400 1.65 -24.24 1.70
C TYR A 400 1.40 -22.99 0.86
N SER A 401 1.92 -21.87 1.32
CA SER A 401 1.86 -20.59 0.62
C SER A 401 3.28 -20.01 0.53
N ASP A 402 3.67 -19.52 -0.62
CA ASP A 402 4.92 -18.79 -0.79
C ASP A 402 4.74 -17.58 -1.70
N SER A 403 5.56 -16.57 -1.49
CA SER A 403 5.64 -15.37 -2.31
C SER A 403 7.08 -14.89 -2.39
N GLU A 404 7.60 -14.82 -3.59
CA GLU A 404 8.95 -14.35 -3.92
C GLU A 404 8.86 -13.08 -4.75
N SER A 405 9.65 -12.05 -4.44
CA SER A 405 9.68 -10.80 -5.17
C SER A 405 11.11 -10.30 -5.40
N ASP A 406 11.47 -10.12 -6.67
CA ASP A 406 12.71 -9.47 -7.11
C ASP A 406 12.39 -8.04 -7.55
N ASN A 407 13.08 -7.06 -6.95
CA ASN A 407 12.90 -5.64 -7.28
C ASN A 407 14.21 -5.01 -7.78
N PRO A 408 14.61 -5.21 -9.03
CA PRO A 408 15.72 -4.48 -9.62
C PRO A 408 15.36 -3.01 -9.82
N SER A 409 16.34 -2.12 -9.66
CA SER A 409 16.17 -0.67 -9.88
C SER A 409 17.41 -0.05 -10.52
N LEU A 410 17.19 0.96 -11.35
CA LEU A 410 18.21 1.81 -11.94
C LEU A 410 17.73 3.26 -11.96
N ASN A 411 18.38 4.12 -11.19
CA ASN A 411 17.99 5.51 -11.00
C ASN A 411 19.09 6.43 -11.48
N SER A 412 18.74 7.53 -12.15
CA SER A 412 19.72 8.50 -12.61
C SER A 412 19.24 9.94 -12.44
N SER A 413 20.17 10.87 -12.37
CA SER A 413 19.89 12.30 -12.31
C SER A 413 20.93 13.08 -13.12
N LEU A 414 20.45 14.08 -13.85
CA LEU A 414 21.24 15.03 -14.65
C LEU A 414 21.00 16.45 -14.13
N ASP A 415 22.06 17.26 -14.09
CA ASP A 415 21.93 18.70 -13.91
C ASP A 415 21.97 19.41 -15.28
N PHE A 416 21.00 20.28 -15.57
CA PHE A 416 21.02 21.13 -16.74
C PHE A 416 22.03 22.27 -16.53
N ILE A 417 23.02 22.37 -17.40
CA ILE A 417 24.01 23.42 -17.42
C ILE A 417 23.53 24.48 -18.38
N ASN A 418 22.90 25.54 -17.85
CA ASN A 418 22.27 26.57 -18.67
C ASN A 418 23.31 27.36 -19.46
N PRO A 419 23.34 27.25 -20.82
CA PRO A 419 24.31 27.95 -21.63
C PRO A 419 24.09 29.47 -21.65
N ASN A 420 22.92 29.95 -21.23
CA ASN A 420 22.57 31.37 -21.17
C ASN A 420 22.94 32.00 -19.81
N SER A 421 23.30 31.23 -18.82
CA SER A 421 23.75 31.71 -17.53
C SER A 421 25.23 32.11 -17.54
N THR A 422 25.71 32.67 -16.44
CA THR A 422 27.13 32.98 -16.24
C THR A 422 27.98 31.75 -16.46
N GLN A 423 28.97 31.82 -17.36
CA GLN A 423 29.84 30.70 -17.66
C GLN A 423 30.61 30.28 -16.41
N PRO A 424 30.69 28.98 -16.08
CA PRO A 424 31.46 28.50 -14.95
C PRO A 424 32.94 28.78 -15.19
N GLY A 425 33.53 29.52 -14.29
CA GLY A 425 34.98 29.72 -14.24
C GLY A 425 35.66 28.59 -13.46
N PRO A 426 36.97 28.66 -13.24
CA PRO A 426 37.70 27.65 -12.50
C PRO A 426 37.26 27.52 -11.03
N ASN A 427 36.55 28.54 -10.52
CA ASN A 427 36.06 28.60 -9.14
C ASN A 427 34.53 28.49 -9.07
N THR A 428 33.83 28.14 -10.15
CA THR A 428 32.37 27.96 -10.21
C THR A 428 32.01 26.50 -10.28
N TYR A 429 30.76 26.18 -9.90
CA TYR A 429 30.19 24.86 -10.10
C TYR A 429 29.72 24.69 -11.56
N ASN A 430 29.60 23.44 -12.03
CA ASN A 430 29.02 23.14 -13.35
C ASN A 430 27.49 23.17 -13.37
N ASP A 431 26.86 23.70 -12.38
CA ASP A 431 25.43 23.93 -12.32
C ASP A 431 25.15 25.42 -12.50
N ASN A 432 24.42 25.76 -13.50
CA ASN A 432 24.10 27.12 -13.82
C ASN A 432 22.62 27.41 -13.55
N GLY A 433 22.36 28.64 -13.06
CA GLY A 433 20.98 29.05 -12.76
C GLY A 433 20.08 29.05 -13.97
N THR A 434 18.88 28.53 -13.78
CA THR A 434 17.79 28.60 -14.76
C THR A 434 16.61 29.28 -14.09
N PRO A 435 16.09 30.41 -14.65
CA PRO A 435 15.01 31.13 -13.99
C PRO A 435 13.71 30.31 -14.00
N ALA A 436 13.00 30.34 -12.88
CA ALA A 436 11.74 29.62 -12.71
C ALA A 436 10.57 30.60 -12.52
N ILE A 437 9.41 30.27 -13.06
CA ILE A 437 8.14 30.95 -12.79
C ILE A 437 7.19 29.97 -12.12
N PHE A 438 6.37 30.46 -11.18
CA PHE A 438 5.34 29.66 -10.54
C PHE A 438 4.12 30.50 -10.22
N ASN A 439 2.96 29.83 -10.16
CA ASN A 439 1.70 30.36 -9.70
C ASN A 439 0.93 29.25 -8.97
N ILE A 440 0.69 29.45 -7.67
CA ILE A 440 -0.06 28.55 -6.79
C ILE A 440 -1.19 29.29 -6.08
N ALA A 441 -1.51 30.52 -6.54
CA ALA A 441 -2.61 31.31 -6.01
C ALA A 441 -3.96 30.67 -6.37
N ASN A 442 -4.94 30.80 -5.47
CA ASN A 442 -6.31 30.30 -5.69
C ASN A 442 -6.40 28.82 -6.11
N ASN A 443 -5.59 27.94 -5.51
CA ASN A 443 -5.50 26.53 -5.86
C ASN A 443 -5.02 26.21 -7.29
N THR A 444 -4.47 27.22 -7.99
CA THR A 444 -3.71 26.98 -9.21
C THR A 444 -2.37 26.32 -8.83
N PHE A 445 -1.93 25.32 -9.58
CA PHE A 445 -0.70 24.61 -9.29
C PHE A 445 0.17 24.51 -10.55
N GLU A 446 0.84 25.62 -10.87
CA GLU A 446 1.59 25.79 -12.11
C GLU A 446 3.01 26.27 -11.85
N PHE A 447 3.97 25.71 -12.54
CA PHE A 447 5.35 26.23 -12.55
C PHE A 447 6.11 25.75 -13.80
N GLY A 448 7.17 26.45 -14.13
CA GLY A 448 8.01 26.11 -15.27
C GLY A 448 9.23 27.02 -15.39
N ILE A 449 9.84 27.05 -16.57
CA ILE A 449 10.94 27.96 -16.90
C ILE A 449 10.38 29.34 -17.16
N ALA A 450 10.89 30.38 -16.48
CA ALA A 450 10.45 31.74 -16.69
C ALA A 450 10.79 32.22 -18.13
N PRO A 451 9.81 32.69 -18.91
CA PRO A 451 10.08 33.14 -20.27
C PRO A 451 10.62 34.57 -20.31
N GLY A 452 11.37 34.89 -21.36
CA GLY A 452 11.72 36.26 -21.71
C GLY A 452 12.87 36.89 -20.91
N LEU A 453 13.50 36.18 -20.01
CA LEU A 453 14.72 36.63 -19.33
C LEU A 453 15.96 36.28 -20.17
N PRO A 454 17.10 37.02 -19.99
CA PRO A 454 18.33 36.68 -20.69
C PRO A 454 18.84 35.27 -20.44
N GLU A 455 18.59 34.75 -19.24
CA GLU A 455 19.00 33.41 -18.77
C GLU A 455 18.01 32.33 -19.16
N SER A 456 16.87 32.65 -19.74
CA SER A 456 15.86 31.65 -20.14
C SER A 456 16.36 30.77 -21.29
N PRO A 457 16.51 29.46 -21.11
CA PRO A 457 16.92 28.56 -22.19
C PRO A 457 15.80 28.37 -23.22
N THR A 458 16.19 28.12 -24.46
CA THR A 458 15.29 27.70 -25.52
C THR A 458 15.04 26.19 -25.47
N SER A 459 13.94 25.71 -26.08
CA SER A 459 13.66 24.29 -26.27
C SER A 459 14.84 23.54 -26.91
N ALA A 460 15.49 24.10 -27.90
CA ALA A 460 16.67 23.47 -28.54
C ALA A 460 17.85 23.33 -27.57
N GLN A 461 18.04 24.28 -26.65
CA GLN A 461 19.08 24.18 -25.61
C GLN A 461 18.73 23.16 -24.53
N LEU A 462 17.44 23.01 -24.18
CA LEU A 462 16.96 22.00 -23.24
C LEU A 462 17.05 20.58 -23.80
N LEU A 463 17.02 20.40 -25.12
CA LEU A 463 17.16 19.12 -25.79
C LEU A 463 18.57 18.81 -26.30
N ASP A 464 19.57 19.64 -25.97
CA ASP A 464 20.96 19.44 -26.36
C ASP A 464 21.71 18.68 -25.24
N PRO A 465 22.17 17.42 -25.49
CA PRO A 465 22.92 16.64 -24.50
C PRO A 465 24.19 17.35 -23.97
N SER A 466 24.81 18.23 -24.74
CA SER A 466 26.01 18.98 -24.32
C SER A 466 25.72 19.99 -23.18
N ASN A 467 24.46 20.26 -22.88
CA ASN A 467 24.01 21.11 -21.80
C ASN A 467 23.61 20.32 -20.53
N TYR A 468 23.93 19.03 -20.42
CA TYR A 468 23.63 18.25 -19.24
C TYR A 468 24.88 17.58 -18.67
N ALA A 469 24.99 17.55 -17.36
CA ALA A 469 26.05 16.84 -16.64
C ALA A 469 25.45 15.74 -15.76
N LEU A 470 26.10 14.59 -15.74
CA LEU A 470 25.70 13.49 -14.85
C LEU A 470 25.84 13.92 -13.38
N ARG A 471 24.75 13.80 -12.62
CA ARG A 471 24.73 14.13 -11.19
C ARG A 471 24.86 12.89 -10.32
N SER A 472 24.08 11.88 -10.60
CA SER A 472 24.10 10.62 -9.88
C SER A 472 23.57 9.48 -10.73
N ILE A 473 24.01 8.28 -10.41
CA ILE A 473 23.44 7.03 -10.90
C ILE A 473 23.51 6.01 -9.79
N GLY A 474 22.46 5.22 -9.63
CA GLY A 474 22.37 4.17 -8.64
C GLY A 474 21.63 2.96 -9.19
N GLN A 475 22.05 1.79 -8.78
CA GLN A 475 21.40 0.51 -9.06
C GLN A 475 21.14 -0.26 -7.78
N GLY A 476 20.14 -1.11 -7.80
CA GLY A 476 19.82 -1.95 -6.66
C GLY A 476 19.06 -3.20 -7.08
N LEU A 477 19.11 -4.21 -6.23
CA LEU A 477 18.27 -5.39 -6.30
C LEU A 477 17.81 -5.70 -4.89
N ARG A 478 16.50 -5.71 -4.68
CA ARG A 478 15.89 -6.18 -3.44
C ARG A 478 15.22 -7.51 -3.72
N VAL A 479 15.63 -8.53 -2.97
CA VAL A 479 15.03 -9.86 -2.98
C VAL A 479 14.25 -10.02 -1.69
N ARG A 480 13.02 -10.49 -1.81
CA ARG A 480 12.14 -10.78 -0.68
C ARG A 480 11.46 -12.12 -0.87
N GLU A 481 11.40 -12.89 0.19
CA GLU A 481 10.77 -14.21 0.20
C GLU A 481 9.92 -14.35 1.46
N GLY A 482 8.68 -14.78 1.30
CA GLY A 482 7.78 -15.15 2.40
C GLY A 482 7.25 -16.55 2.17
N THR A 483 7.22 -17.39 3.21
CA THR A 483 6.62 -18.73 3.14
C THR A 483 5.76 -19.02 4.36
N GLU A 484 4.69 -19.80 4.19
CA GLU A 484 3.96 -20.42 5.30
C GLU A 484 3.63 -21.88 4.96
N ALA A 485 4.00 -22.78 5.84
CA ALA A 485 3.51 -24.16 5.85
C ALA A 485 2.59 -24.33 7.05
N ALA A 486 1.39 -24.87 6.84
CA ALA A 486 0.41 -25.05 7.90
C ALA A 486 -0.28 -26.41 7.84
N ALA A 487 -0.73 -26.86 9.01
CA ALA A 487 -1.61 -28.02 9.15
C ALA A 487 -2.68 -27.69 10.18
N ARG A 488 -3.94 -28.06 9.88
CA ARG A 488 -5.06 -27.89 10.81
C ARG A 488 -5.95 -29.14 10.87
N VAL A 489 -6.56 -29.33 12.01
CA VAL A 489 -7.61 -30.32 12.22
C VAL A 489 -8.71 -29.65 13.03
N ASP A 490 -9.91 -29.67 12.51
CA ASP A 490 -11.11 -29.15 13.13
C ASP A 490 -12.12 -30.27 13.33
N PHE A 491 -12.71 -30.33 14.50
CA PHE A 491 -13.69 -31.35 14.91
C PHE A 491 -14.94 -30.64 15.43
N THR A 492 -16.09 -31.01 14.90
CA THR A 492 -17.41 -30.58 15.37
C THR A 492 -18.19 -31.79 15.83
N TYR A 493 -18.85 -31.69 16.95
CA TYR A 493 -19.67 -32.77 17.53
C TYR A 493 -21.01 -32.23 17.98
N ASP A 494 -22.14 -32.84 17.51
CA ASP A 494 -23.47 -32.51 17.96
C ASP A 494 -23.65 -32.92 19.42
N ILE A 495 -23.88 -31.95 20.30
CA ILE A 495 -24.07 -32.14 21.74
C ILE A 495 -25.49 -31.80 22.20
N SER A 496 -26.40 -31.57 21.29
CA SER A 496 -27.77 -31.11 21.54
C SER A 496 -28.54 -32.03 22.52
N GLU A 497 -28.31 -33.33 22.45
CA GLU A 497 -28.87 -34.30 23.38
C GLU A 497 -28.26 -34.29 24.78
N MET A 498 -26.96 -33.80 24.88
CA MET A 498 -26.20 -33.79 26.13
C MET A 498 -26.33 -32.48 26.90
N VAL A 499 -26.34 -31.36 26.19
CA VAL A 499 -26.37 -30.01 26.75
C VAL A 499 -27.41 -29.18 26.02
N PRO A 500 -28.62 -29.01 26.57
CA PRO A 500 -29.74 -28.39 25.86
C PRO A 500 -29.52 -26.93 25.37
N LEU A 501 -28.49 -26.28 25.89
CA LEU A 501 -28.11 -24.90 25.49
C LEU A 501 -27.23 -24.87 24.24
N PHE A 502 -26.42 -25.90 24.05
CA PHE A 502 -25.48 -25.93 22.92
C PHE A 502 -25.89 -27.08 21.99
N TYR A 503 -25.91 -26.77 20.68
CA TYR A 503 -26.14 -27.80 19.68
C TYR A 503 -24.80 -28.40 19.18
N ASP A 504 -23.78 -27.59 18.96
CA ASP A 504 -22.47 -28.05 18.53
C ASP A 504 -21.34 -27.71 19.51
N PHE A 505 -20.43 -28.64 19.67
CA PHE A 505 -19.12 -28.46 20.29
C PHE A 505 -18.04 -28.53 19.22
N ASN A 506 -17.24 -27.47 19.09
CA ASN A 506 -16.15 -27.38 18.14
C ASN A 506 -14.82 -27.31 18.87
N ALA A 507 -13.84 -28.04 18.36
CA ALA A 507 -12.46 -27.98 18.85
C ALA A 507 -11.49 -28.15 17.69
N GLY A 508 -10.34 -27.47 17.74
CA GLY A 508 -9.35 -27.63 16.69
C GLY A 508 -7.97 -27.27 17.11
N VAL A 509 -7.02 -27.72 16.30
CA VAL A 509 -5.59 -27.42 16.43
C VAL A 509 -5.06 -26.95 15.07
N ARG A 510 -4.23 -25.93 15.13
CA ARG A 510 -3.46 -25.45 13.98
C ARG A 510 -2.00 -25.32 14.37
N TRP A 511 -1.13 -25.80 13.50
CA TRP A 511 0.28 -25.53 13.50
C TRP A 511 0.64 -24.77 12.22
N ASN A 512 1.48 -23.76 12.31
CA ASN A 512 2.08 -23.13 11.14
C ASN A 512 3.51 -22.68 11.42
N ARG A 513 4.33 -22.72 10.38
CA ARG A 513 5.67 -22.16 10.33
C ARG A 513 5.73 -21.14 9.21
N THR A 514 6.04 -19.89 9.56
CA THR A 514 6.14 -18.77 8.62
C THR A 514 7.58 -18.28 8.58
N THR A 515 8.12 -18.05 7.39
CA THR A 515 9.44 -17.44 7.22
C THR A 515 9.31 -16.15 6.41
N ASN A 516 10.14 -15.16 6.69
CA ASN A 516 10.24 -13.96 5.87
C ASN A 516 11.70 -13.48 5.80
N MET A 517 12.20 -13.34 4.58
CA MET A 517 13.57 -12.93 4.31
C MET A 517 13.59 -11.70 3.42
N THR A 518 14.47 -10.76 3.73
CA THR A 518 14.79 -9.61 2.86
C THR A 518 16.29 -9.49 2.70
N ASN A 519 16.72 -9.36 1.46
CA ASN A 519 18.11 -9.03 1.11
C ASN A 519 18.13 -7.89 0.09
N ASN A 520 18.86 -6.82 0.38
CA ASN A 520 18.94 -5.64 -0.48
C ASN A 520 20.40 -5.38 -0.84
N THR A 521 20.70 -5.29 -2.13
CA THR A 521 22.00 -4.89 -2.64
C THR A 521 21.87 -3.58 -3.37
N THR A 522 22.77 -2.63 -3.10
CA THR A 522 22.77 -1.33 -3.78
C THR A 522 24.17 -0.84 -4.08
N SER A 523 24.24 0.01 -5.09
CA SER A 523 25.41 0.81 -5.38
C SER A 523 24.95 2.15 -5.91
N SER A 524 25.56 3.24 -5.50
CA SER A 524 25.25 4.56 -6.01
C SER A 524 26.49 5.45 -6.03
N ASN A 525 26.64 6.18 -7.15
CA ASN A 525 27.66 7.18 -7.30
C ASN A 525 27.01 8.56 -7.42
N SER A 526 27.52 9.52 -6.64
CA SER A 526 27.17 10.93 -6.76
C SER A 526 28.40 11.70 -7.19
N PHE A 527 28.26 12.48 -8.25
CA PHE A 527 29.35 13.23 -8.83
C PHE A 527 29.43 14.63 -8.23
N GLY A 528 30.65 15.15 -8.06
CA GLY A 528 30.89 16.49 -7.56
C GLY A 528 30.26 17.58 -8.45
N ASN A 529 30.28 18.82 -7.98
CA ASN A 529 29.62 19.91 -8.72
C ASN A 529 30.42 20.46 -9.90
N TRP A 530 31.60 19.91 -10.21
CA TRP A 530 32.45 20.31 -11.34
C TRP A 530 33.19 19.11 -11.93
N ASN A 531 33.55 19.24 -13.22
CA ASN A 531 34.29 18.22 -13.96
C ASN A 531 33.59 16.87 -13.98
N ARG A 532 32.26 16.91 -14.11
CA ARG A 532 31.43 15.73 -14.23
C ARG A 532 31.32 15.28 -15.68
N PRO A 533 31.00 13.99 -15.96
CA PRO A 533 30.71 13.57 -17.32
C PRO A 533 29.52 14.32 -17.90
N MET A 534 29.72 14.97 -19.06
CA MET A 534 28.67 15.63 -19.81
C MET A 534 27.87 14.60 -20.64
N ALA A 535 26.60 14.86 -20.90
CA ALA A 535 25.71 13.88 -21.52
C ALA A 535 25.98 13.67 -23.02
N ASP A 536 26.77 14.52 -23.67
CA ASP A 536 27.28 14.27 -25.01
C ASP A 536 28.22 13.04 -25.06
N LEU A 537 28.89 12.68 -23.95
CA LEU A 537 29.72 11.48 -23.82
C LEU A 537 28.89 10.17 -23.74
N PHE A 538 27.60 10.24 -23.48
CA PHE A 538 26.67 9.11 -23.37
C PHE A 538 25.32 9.39 -24.04
N SER A 539 25.34 10.22 -25.10
CA SER A 539 24.11 10.65 -25.79
C SER A 539 23.29 9.53 -26.46
N ASP A 540 23.88 8.36 -26.68
CA ASP A 540 23.19 7.18 -27.24
C ASP A 540 22.22 6.49 -26.24
N ILE A 541 22.26 6.87 -24.97
CA ILE A 541 21.34 6.41 -23.94
C ILE A 541 20.48 7.55 -23.36
N VAL A 542 20.48 8.73 -23.97
CA VAL A 542 19.71 9.90 -23.52
C VAL A 542 18.52 10.14 -24.45
N THR A 543 17.37 10.44 -23.88
CA THR A 543 16.13 10.72 -24.61
C THR A 543 15.36 11.91 -23.99
N PRO A 544 14.48 12.57 -24.75
CA PRO A 544 13.54 13.52 -24.14
C PRO A 544 12.69 12.84 -23.06
N GLY A 545 12.52 13.55 -21.94
CA GLY A 545 11.64 13.10 -20.86
C GLY A 545 10.18 13.08 -21.30
N ALA A 546 9.38 12.23 -20.64
CA ALA A 546 7.96 12.14 -20.91
C ALA A 546 7.22 13.45 -20.55
N ASN A 547 6.27 13.81 -21.37
CA ASN A 547 5.52 15.05 -21.28
C ASN A 547 4.02 14.80 -21.47
N ASN A 548 3.40 14.17 -20.47
CA ASN A 548 1.97 13.81 -20.53
C ASN A 548 1.05 14.88 -19.92
N PHE A 549 1.60 15.94 -19.36
CA PHE A 549 0.78 17.06 -18.87
C PHE A 549 0.10 17.85 -20.00
N ASN A 550 0.71 17.86 -21.19
CA ASN A 550 0.24 18.68 -22.29
C ASN A 550 -1.17 18.26 -22.73
N GLY A 551 -2.18 19.00 -22.25
CA GLY A 551 -3.59 18.74 -22.53
C GLY A 551 -4.29 17.78 -21.56
N ALA A 552 -3.61 17.28 -20.53
CA ALA A 552 -4.22 16.43 -19.52
C ALA A 552 -5.06 17.24 -18.51
N ASP A 553 -4.59 18.46 -18.21
CA ASP A 553 -5.31 19.41 -17.38
C ASP A 553 -5.03 20.81 -17.88
N ASP A 554 -5.71 21.73 -18.01
CA ASP A 554 -5.53 23.08 -18.62
C ASP A 554 -4.33 23.90 -18.08
N ARG A 555 -3.32 23.24 -17.46
CA ARG A 555 -2.12 23.91 -16.94
C ARG A 555 -1.28 24.49 -18.07
N THR A 556 -0.86 25.73 -17.92
CA THR A 556 -0.11 26.46 -18.94
C THR A 556 1.39 26.58 -18.63
N LEU A 557 1.76 26.44 -17.35
CA LEU A 557 3.14 26.51 -16.89
C LEU A 557 3.64 25.14 -16.50
N TYR A 558 4.59 24.59 -17.23
CA TYR A 558 5.29 23.36 -16.89
C TYR A 558 6.56 23.21 -17.76
N ILE A 559 7.40 22.24 -17.43
CA ILE A 559 8.64 21.96 -18.16
C ILE A 559 8.33 20.88 -19.18
N SER A 560 8.26 21.26 -20.47
CA SER A 560 7.90 20.35 -21.57
C SER A 560 9.08 19.66 -22.23
N ASP A 561 10.21 20.37 -22.31
CA ASP A 561 11.40 19.92 -23.01
C ASP A 561 12.53 19.71 -22.00
N TYR A 562 13.00 18.50 -21.86
CA TYR A 562 14.14 18.12 -21.01
C TYR A 562 14.65 16.73 -21.40
N LEU A 563 15.87 16.41 -20.97
CA LEU A 563 16.53 15.12 -21.25
C LEU A 563 16.66 14.28 -19.98
N ILE A 564 16.50 12.97 -20.14
CA ILE A 564 16.76 11.95 -19.13
C ILE A 564 17.56 10.79 -19.76
N ILE A 565 18.12 9.90 -18.93
CA ILE A 565 18.57 8.59 -19.41
C ILE A 565 17.32 7.78 -19.79
N ASP A 566 17.37 7.09 -20.92
CA ASP A 566 16.23 6.39 -21.49
C ASP A 566 15.67 5.30 -20.54
N ASN A 567 14.39 5.40 -20.21
CA ASN A 567 13.71 4.44 -19.32
C ASN A 567 13.66 3.03 -19.96
N GLY A 568 13.38 2.95 -21.25
CA GLY A 568 13.27 1.65 -21.96
C GLY A 568 14.58 0.87 -21.96
N ILE A 569 15.71 1.55 -22.22
CA ILE A 569 17.04 0.92 -22.15
C ILE A 569 17.38 0.54 -20.71
N SER A 570 17.01 1.37 -19.74
CA SER A 570 17.24 1.10 -18.31
C SER A 570 16.59 -0.20 -17.85
N PHE A 571 15.49 -0.64 -18.47
CA PHE A 571 14.86 -1.94 -18.23
C PHE A 571 15.36 -3.07 -19.13
N SER A 572 15.41 -2.81 -20.43
CA SER A 572 15.72 -3.87 -21.39
C SER A 572 17.20 -4.28 -21.38
N ASP A 573 18.10 -3.33 -21.10
CA ASP A 573 19.55 -3.54 -21.09
C ASP A 573 20.24 -2.61 -20.07
N PRO A 574 20.01 -2.79 -18.75
CA PRO A 574 20.60 -1.94 -17.70
C PRO A 574 22.14 -1.98 -17.73
N GLN A 575 22.73 -3.11 -18.11
CA GLN A 575 24.19 -3.24 -18.22
C GLN A 575 24.77 -2.31 -19.29
N ARG A 576 24.08 -2.12 -20.40
CA ARG A 576 24.49 -1.14 -21.42
C ARG A 576 24.54 0.27 -20.86
N VAL A 577 23.56 0.66 -20.04
CA VAL A 577 23.57 1.99 -19.38
C VAL A 577 24.79 2.12 -18.51
N LEU A 578 25.07 1.15 -17.62
CA LEU A 578 26.21 1.16 -16.71
C LEU A 578 27.55 1.18 -17.44
N ASP A 579 27.72 0.38 -18.48
CA ASP A 579 28.92 0.32 -19.30
C ASP A 579 29.17 1.65 -20.04
N THR A 580 28.12 2.26 -20.61
CA THR A 580 28.20 3.55 -21.30
C THR A 580 28.58 4.66 -20.32
N ILE A 581 27.99 4.69 -19.12
CA ILE A 581 28.36 5.67 -18.10
C ILE A 581 29.81 5.45 -17.61
N ASN A 582 30.29 4.23 -17.42
CA ASN A 582 31.67 3.96 -17.05
C ASN A 582 32.66 4.42 -18.13
N GLN A 583 32.32 4.27 -19.42
CA GLN A 583 33.10 4.80 -20.54
C GLN A 583 33.12 6.34 -20.52
N ALA A 584 31.97 6.98 -20.25
CA ALA A 584 31.88 8.44 -20.12
C ALA A 584 32.69 8.96 -18.94
N ILE A 585 32.68 8.29 -17.78
CA ILE A 585 33.53 8.61 -16.62
C ILE A 585 35.02 8.53 -17.02
N SER A 586 35.41 7.45 -17.69
CA SER A 586 36.82 7.26 -18.13
C SER A 586 37.25 8.33 -19.13
N ALA A 587 36.39 8.72 -20.08
CA ALA A 587 36.66 9.77 -21.05
C ALA A 587 36.76 11.13 -20.39
N ASN A 588 35.89 11.43 -19.42
CA ASN A 588 35.91 12.65 -18.65
C ASN A 588 37.19 12.77 -17.78
N ASN A 589 37.60 11.70 -17.12
CA ASN A 589 38.82 11.64 -16.30
C ASN A 589 40.07 11.82 -17.16
N ALA A 590 40.08 11.35 -18.40
CA ALA A 590 41.18 11.61 -19.35
C ALA A 590 41.36 13.11 -19.68
N ILE A 591 40.27 13.90 -19.58
CA ILE A 591 40.33 15.36 -19.84
C ILE A 591 40.76 16.13 -18.59
N TYR A 592 40.22 15.79 -17.44
CA TYR A 592 40.36 16.60 -16.20
C TYR A 592 41.35 16.03 -15.18
N GLY A 593 41.88 14.84 -15.36
CA GLY A 593 42.80 14.13 -14.51
C GLY A 593 42.26 12.78 -14.04
N GLU A 594 43.16 11.87 -13.73
CA GLU A 594 42.83 10.59 -13.13
C GLU A 594 42.18 10.81 -11.76
N ASP A 595 41.19 10.00 -11.44
CA ASP A 595 40.48 9.99 -10.14
C ASP A 595 39.60 11.22 -9.83
N VAL A 596 39.22 12.02 -10.84
CA VAL A 596 38.26 13.13 -10.65
C VAL A 596 36.86 12.57 -10.35
N ASN A 597 36.48 11.47 -11.00
CA ASN A 597 35.24 10.74 -10.75
C ASN A 597 35.52 9.25 -10.63
N GLU A 598 34.93 8.62 -9.64
CA GLU A 598 35.04 7.16 -9.44
C GLU A 598 34.19 6.40 -10.42
N SER A 599 34.68 5.25 -10.89
CA SER A 599 33.87 4.30 -11.66
C SER A 599 32.74 3.72 -10.80
N LEU A 600 31.67 3.29 -11.47
CA LEU A 600 30.55 2.67 -10.77
C LEU A 600 30.99 1.39 -10.05
N ALA A 601 30.68 1.32 -8.77
CA ALA A 601 30.99 0.15 -7.96
C ALA A 601 29.92 -0.95 -8.18
N GLU A 602 30.34 -2.20 -8.02
CA GLU A 602 29.39 -3.31 -7.96
C GLU A 602 28.44 -3.18 -6.75
N PRO A 603 27.17 -3.57 -6.87
CA PRO A 603 26.24 -3.55 -5.75
C PRO A 603 26.71 -4.40 -4.58
N THR A 604 26.57 -3.85 -3.38
CA THR A 604 26.91 -4.54 -2.13
C THR A 604 25.68 -4.70 -1.25
N THR A 605 25.67 -5.73 -0.41
CA THR A 605 24.57 -5.97 0.53
C THR A 605 24.44 -4.81 1.52
N GLN A 606 23.22 -4.30 1.67
CA GLN A 606 22.85 -3.32 2.69
C GLN A 606 22.59 -4.04 4.00
N ILE A 607 23.59 -4.07 4.86
CA ILE A 607 23.61 -4.88 6.10
C ILE A 607 22.42 -4.55 7.01
N SER A 608 22.07 -3.28 7.16
CA SER A 608 20.96 -2.84 8.02
C SER A 608 19.58 -3.25 7.50
N SER A 609 19.47 -3.69 6.25
CA SER A 609 18.19 -4.09 5.65
C SER A 609 18.04 -5.60 5.48
N PHE A 610 19.09 -6.38 5.80
CA PHE A 610 19.01 -7.83 5.76
C PHE A 610 18.30 -8.36 7.01
N PHE A 611 17.39 -9.30 6.82
CA PHE A 611 16.86 -10.15 7.87
C PHE A 611 16.36 -11.48 7.29
N ASP A 612 16.36 -12.51 8.15
CA ASP A 612 15.72 -13.79 7.92
C ASP A 612 15.05 -14.19 9.24
N ILE A 613 13.72 -14.23 9.23
CA ILE A 613 12.91 -14.43 10.43
C ILE A 613 12.03 -15.63 10.24
N GLU A 614 12.03 -16.49 11.23
CA GLU A 614 11.19 -17.67 11.33
C GLU A 614 10.26 -17.56 12.53
N GLU A 615 8.98 -17.85 12.32
CA GLU A 615 7.95 -17.96 13.36
C GLU A 615 7.29 -19.33 13.32
N GLU A 616 7.23 -20.01 14.44
CA GLU A 616 6.45 -21.21 14.62
C GLU A 616 5.29 -20.94 15.58
N THR A 617 4.05 -21.22 15.14
CA THR A 617 2.85 -20.97 15.92
C THR A 617 2.04 -22.25 16.09
N ILE A 618 1.61 -22.52 17.32
CA ILE A 618 0.64 -23.55 17.65
C ILE A 618 -0.58 -22.87 18.27
N ALA A 619 -1.76 -23.13 17.72
CA ALA A 619 -3.01 -22.61 18.22
C ALA A 619 -4.02 -23.74 18.48
N LEU A 620 -4.72 -23.64 19.61
CA LEU A 620 -5.79 -24.53 20.03
C LEU A 620 -7.06 -23.72 20.25
N TYR A 621 -8.20 -24.22 19.86
CA TYR A 621 -9.48 -23.58 20.21
C TYR A 621 -10.53 -24.57 20.64
N ILE A 622 -11.48 -24.05 21.43
CA ILE A 622 -12.75 -24.71 21.75
C ILE A 622 -13.88 -23.67 21.58
N GLN A 623 -15.02 -24.10 21.08
CA GLN A 623 -16.20 -23.29 20.89
C GLN A 623 -17.47 -24.11 21.08
N GLY A 624 -18.49 -23.54 21.72
CA GLY A 624 -19.85 -24.04 21.71
C GLY A 624 -20.76 -23.13 20.87
N ASP A 625 -21.51 -23.71 19.96
CA ASP A 625 -22.55 -23.04 19.21
C ASP A 625 -23.90 -23.28 19.90
N TYR A 626 -24.67 -22.23 20.16
CA TYR A 626 -25.88 -22.29 20.97
C TYR A 626 -27.09 -21.72 20.26
N GLU A 627 -28.27 -22.29 20.58
CA GLU A 627 -29.58 -21.81 20.16
C GLU A 627 -30.54 -21.92 21.33
N VAL A 628 -31.26 -20.82 21.60
CA VAL A 628 -32.22 -20.75 22.72
C VAL A 628 -33.33 -19.76 22.40
N GLU A 629 -34.53 -20.04 22.95
CA GLU A 629 -35.63 -19.12 22.86
C GLU A 629 -35.80 -18.29 24.14
N PHE A 630 -35.78 -16.97 24.01
CA PHE A 630 -36.12 -16.04 25.07
C PHE A 630 -37.54 -15.49 24.84
N GLY A 631 -38.53 -16.16 25.41
CA GLY A 631 -39.97 -15.91 25.12
C GLY A 631 -40.29 -16.35 23.69
N ASP A 632 -40.59 -15.43 22.81
CA ASP A 632 -40.86 -15.69 21.40
C ASP A 632 -39.70 -15.28 20.49
N VAL A 633 -38.52 -14.92 21.06
CA VAL A 633 -37.34 -14.47 20.33
C VAL A 633 -36.32 -15.60 20.25
N PRO A 634 -36.05 -16.17 19.06
CA PRO A 634 -34.97 -17.10 18.87
C PRO A 634 -33.63 -16.35 18.95
N VAL A 635 -32.68 -16.91 19.70
CA VAL A 635 -31.34 -16.37 19.92
C VAL A 635 -30.34 -17.47 19.64
N SER A 636 -29.41 -17.23 18.74
CA SER A 636 -28.30 -18.12 18.41
C SER A 636 -26.97 -17.42 18.53
N GLY A 637 -25.88 -18.18 18.50
CA GLY A 637 -24.56 -17.61 18.53
C GLY A 637 -23.48 -18.61 18.89
N ASN A 638 -22.31 -18.09 19.21
CA ASN A 638 -21.17 -18.89 19.61
C ASN A 638 -20.40 -18.27 20.76
N LEU A 639 -19.79 -19.11 21.57
CA LEU A 639 -18.88 -18.74 22.64
C LEU A 639 -17.66 -19.65 22.61
N GLY A 640 -16.46 -19.07 22.55
CA GLY A 640 -15.25 -19.88 22.50
C GLY A 640 -14.01 -19.14 22.93
N VAL A 641 -12.94 -19.87 22.97
CA VAL A 641 -11.61 -19.37 23.33
C VAL A 641 -10.56 -20.03 22.45
N ARG A 642 -9.60 -19.24 22.02
CA ARG A 642 -8.42 -19.65 21.28
C ARG A 642 -7.17 -19.36 22.09
N TYR A 643 -6.29 -20.35 22.24
CA TYR A 643 -4.98 -20.20 22.87
C TYR A 643 -3.89 -20.35 21.82
N VAL A 644 -2.97 -19.41 21.80
CA VAL A 644 -1.92 -19.28 20.77
C VAL A 644 -0.58 -19.17 21.44
N VAL A 645 0.39 -19.95 20.98
CA VAL A 645 1.80 -19.88 21.39
C VAL A 645 2.62 -19.67 20.14
N THR A 646 3.55 -18.72 20.19
CA THR A 646 4.45 -18.41 19.05
C THR A 646 5.89 -18.30 19.53
N ASP A 647 6.76 -19.00 18.85
CA ASP A 647 8.23 -18.92 18.98
C ASP A 647 8.77 -18.17 17.75
N ILE A 648 9.74 -17.26 17.98
CA ILE A 648 10.37 -16.44 16.94
C ILE A 648 11.88 -16.64 16.99
N GLU A 649 12.50 -16.84 15.83
CA GLU A 649 13.94 -16.73 15.63
C GLU A 649 14.22 -15.65 14.59
N SER A 650 14.99 -14.63 14.98
CA SER A 650 15.37 -13.53 14.11
C SER A 650 16.87 -13.58 13.85
N THR A 651 17.24 -13.73 12.58
CA THR A 651 18.61 -13.66 12.09
C THR A 651 18.82 -12.36 11.33
N GLY A 652 19.79 -11.57 11.77
CA GLY A 652 20.24 -10.34 11.11
C GLY A 652 21.75 -10.32 10.97
N THR A 653 22.29 -9.19 10.55
CA THR A 653 23.72 -8.97 10.37
C THR A 653 24.15 -7.63 10.98
N SER A 654 25.36 -7.59 11.54
CA SER A 654 25.99 -6.34 11.97
C SER A 654 27.40 -6.22 11.41
N GLU A 655 27.80 -5.01 11.08
CA GLU A 655 29.16 -4.72 10.62
C GLU A 655 29.92 -3.90 11.66
N VAL A 656 31.02 -4.47 12.13
CA VAL A 656 31.95 -3.81 13.03
C VAL A 656 33.35 -3.83 12.43
N ASN A 657 33.95 -2.68 12.23
CA ASN A 657 35.28 -2.49 11.63
C ASN A 657 35.46 -3.24 10.28
N GLY A 658 34.43 -3.23 9.42
CA GLY A 658 34.42 -3.91 8.12
C GLY A 658 34.24 -5.43 8.20
N VAL A 659 33.95 -5.97 9.38
CA VAL A 659 33.68 -7.40 9.57
C VAL A 659 32.17 -7.60 9.78
N VAL A 660 31.54 -8.27 8.85
CA VAL A 660 30.11 -8.63 8.93
C VAL A 660 29.97 -9.90 9.77
N THR A 661 29.13 -9.84 10.80
CA THR A 661 28.82 -10.97 11.68
C THR A 661 27.32 -11.19 11.78
N PRO A 662 26.85 -12.45 11.77
CA PRO A 662 25.42 -12.73 12.02
C PRO A 662 25.07 -12.44 13.47
N SER A 663 23.85 -11.95 13.69
CA SER A 663 23.19 -11.78 14.98
C SER A 663 21.92 -12.61 14.99
N VAL A 664 21.79 -13.53 15.96
CA VAL A 664 20.60 -14.38 16.10
C VAL A 664 20.00 -14.16 17.47
N GLU A 665 18.73 -13.81 17.50
CA GLU A 665 17.97 -13.63 18.74
C GLU A 665 16.63 -14.38 18.65
N SER A 666 16.17 -14.92 19.79
CA SER A 666 14.92 -15.65 19.89
C SER A 666 14.03 -15.00 20.92
N SER A 667 12.72 -15.04 20.67
CA SER A 667 11.68 -14.59 21.59
C SER A 667 10.44 -15.46 21.47
N ASP A 668 9.57 -15.40 22.47
CA ASP A 668 8.31 -16.13 22.51
C ASP A 668 7.20 -15.31 23.14
N TYR A 669 5.96 -15.66 22.84
CA TYR A 669 4.77 -15.13 23.49
C TYR A 669 3.60 -16.10 23.43
N ASP A 670 2.65 -15.93 24.36
CA ASP A 670 1.39 -16.64 24.35
C ASP A 670 0.20 -15.74 24.67
N PHE A 671 -0.98 -16.06 24.06
CA PHE A 671 -2.20 -15.30 24.25
C PHE A 671 -3.43 -16.18 24.38
N VAL A 672 -4.35 -15.74 25.23
CA VAL A 672 -5.71 -16.27 25.33
C VAL A 672 -6.68 -15.29 24.70
N LEU A 673 -7.42 -15.73 23.69
CA LEU A 673 -8.31 -14.93 22.84
C LEU A 673 -9.76 -15.40 23.00
N PRO A 674 -10.53 -14.86 23.98
CA PRO A 674 -11.95 -15.14 24.14
C PRO A 674 -12.77 -14.43 23.07
N ARG A 675 -13.83 -15.10 22.58
CA ARG A 675 -14.72 -14.59 21.53
C ARG A 675 -16.15 -15.02 21.80
N PHE A 676 -17.10 -14.09 21.62
CA PHE A 676 -18.53 -14.29 21.83
C PHE A 676 -19.31 -13.57 20.74
N ASN A 677 -20.25 -14.27 20.12
CA ASN A 677 -21.19 -13.73 19.15
C ASN A 677 -22.62 -14.13 19.51
N ILE A 678 -23.56 -13.24 19.26
CA ILE A 678 -25.00 -13.43 19.48
C ILE A 678 -25.80 -12.86 18.32
N VAL A 679 -26.83 -13.59 17.92
CA VAL A 679 -27.82 -13.18 16.92
C VAL A 679 -29.21 -13.41 17.55
N ALA A 680 -30.04 -12.38 17.57
CA ALA A 680 -31.39 -12.45 18.05
C ALA A 680 -32.39 -12.02 16.95
N GLU A 681 -33.29 -12.85 16.53
CA GLU A 681 -34.39 -12.50 15.61
C GLU A 681 -35.55 -11.90 16.38
N LEU A 682 -35.54 -10.54 16.47
CA LEU A 682 -36.53 -9.80 17.27
C LEU A 682 -37.96 -9.91 16.72
N THR A 683 -38.08 -9.92 15.39
CA THR A 683 -39.28 -10.18 14.63
C THR A 683 -38.86 -10.77 13.27
N ASP A 684 -39.78 -11.29 12.50
CA ASP A 684 -39.50 -11.82 11.16
C ASP A 684 -38.69 -10.79 10.32
N GLY A 685 -37.50 -11.17 9.92
CA GLY A 685 -36.55 -10.35 9.17
C GLY A 685 -35.82 -9.25 9.95
N LEU A 686 -36.06 -9.02 11.25
CA LEU A 686 -35.34 -8.04 12.08
C LEU A 686 -34.38 -8.75 13.02
N LEU A 687 -33.07 -8.68 12.71
CA LEU A 687 -32.02 -9.31 13.45
C LEU A 687 -31.19 -8.28 14.24
N LEU A 688 -30.92 -8.59 15.50
CA LEU A 688 -29.95 -7.91 16.33
C LEU A 688 -28.73 -8.82 16.48
N ARG A 689 -27.56 -8.35 16.05
CA ARG A 689 -26.29 -9.07 16.18
C ARG A 689 -25.37 -8.36 17.13
N GLY A 690 -24.61 -9.11 17.94
CA GLY A 690 -23.57 -8.59 18.82
C GLY A 690 -22.32 -9.45 18.76
N GLY A 691 -21.16 -8.84 18.88
CA GLY A 691 -19.85 -9.50 18.91
C GLY A 691 -18.95 -8.88 19.96
N ILE A 692 -18.24 -9.71 20.72
CA ILE A 692 -17.15 -9.26 21.62
C ILE A 692 -16.00 -10.24 21.42
N GLY A 693 -14.81 -9.71 21.12
CA GLY A 693 -13.64 -10.54 20.89
C GLY A 693 -12.33 -9.86 21.23
N LYS A 694 -11.37 -10.70 21.62
CA LYS A 694 -9.97 -10.28 21.75
C LYS A 694 -9.16 -10.85 20.60
N ASP A 695 -8.33 -10.01 19.98
CA ASP A 695 -7.39 -10.41 18.95
C ASP A 695 -6.00 -9.77 19.17
N ILE A 696 -5.02 -10.12 18.34
CA ILE A 696 -3.65 -9.61 18.40
C ILE A 696 -3.20 -9.13 17.01
N ARG A 697 -2.29 -8.14 16.99
CA ARG A 697 -1.56 -7.73 15.80
C ARG A 697 -0.07 -7.97 16.01
N ARG A 698 0.51 -8.92 15.29
CA ARG A 698 1.94 -9.20 15.33
C ARG A 698 2.76 -8.04 14.75
N PRO A 699 3.97 -7.75 15.27
CA PRO A 699 4.92 -6.83 14.66
C PRO A 699 5.21 -7.23 13.21
N ASN A 700 5.47 -6.26 12.33
CA ASN A 700 5.99 -6.55 11.01
C ASN A 700 7.36 -7.22 11.11
N PHE A 701 7.73 -8.03 10.12
CA PHE A 701 8.99 -8.76 10.15
C PHE A 701 10.23 -7.85 10.21
N ASP A 702 10.25 -6.73 9.47
CA ASP A 702 11.35 -5.77 9.52
C ASP A 702 11.57 -5.15 10.90
N SER A 703 10.50 -5.00 11.69
CA SER A 703 10.57 -4.50 13.07
C SER A 703 11.28 -5.46 14.03
N LEU A 704 11.32 -6.74 13.70
CA LEU A 704 11.97 -7.81 14.47
C LEU A 704 13.43 -8.03 14.07
N SER A 705 13.96 -7.34 13.05
CA SER A 705 15.31 -7.53 12.52
C SER A 705 16.39 -7.21 13.59
N THR A 706 17.39 -8.06 13.71
CA THR A 706 18.57 -7.82 14.55
C THR A 706 19.71 -7.12 13.80
N SER A 707 19.49 -6.72 12.54
CA SER A 707 20.51 -6.09 11.71
C SER A 707 20.78 -4.64 12.13
N ALA A 708 22.06 -4.27 12.16
CA ALA A 708 22.50 -2.90 12.50
C ALA A 708 23.68 -2.46 11.66
N THR A 709 23.68 -1.19 11.22
CA THR A 709 24.81 -0.56 10.55
C THR A 709 25.40 0.53 11.42
N PHE A 710 26.67 0.41 11.73
CA PHE A 710 27.43 1.35 12.54
C PHE A 710 28.27 2.27 11.64
N GLY A 711 27.84 3.53 11.50
CA GLY A 711 28.60 4.55 10.78
C GLY A 711 29.79 5.08 11.57
N SER A 712 30.61 5.92 10.95
CA SER A 712 31.82 6.54 11.57
C SER A 712 31.57 7.89 12.25
N SER A 713 30.32 8.32 12.41
CA SER A 713 29.93 9.60 13.00
C SER A 713 29.51 9.46 14.46
N ALA A 714 30.04 10.32 15.33
CA ALA A 714 29.61 10.40 16.73
C ALA A 714 28.19 10.96 16.92
N SER A 715 27.66 11.68 15.94
CA SER A 715 26.29 12.22 15.93
C SER A 715 25.31 11.36 15.11
N GLY A 716 25.75 10.20 14.65
CA GLY A 716 24.90 9.28 13.89
C GLY A 716 23.89 8.56 14.78
N THR A 717 22.73 8.21 14.22
CA THR A 717 21.75 7.34 14.86
C THR A 717 21.85 5.93 14.27
N VAL A 718 21.88 4.92 15.13
CA VAL A 718 21.88 3.51 14.74
C VAL A 718 20.43 3.00 14.82
N ASN A 719 19.91 2.56 13.69
CA ASN A 719 18.60 1.90 13.64
C ASN A 719 18.78 0.40 13.91
N VAL A 720 17.99 -0.13 14.86
CA VAL A 720 18.00 -1.55 15.25
C VAL A 720 16.55 -1.97 15.46
N GLY A 721 16.14 -3.08 14.88
CA GLY A 721 14.84 -3.69 15.20
C GLY A 721 14.85 -4.31 16.61
N ASN A 722 13.70 -4.83 17.01
CA ASN A 722 13.52 -5.39 18.35
C ASN A 722 12.78 -6.72 18.29
N PRO A 723 13.49 -7.85 18.32
CA PRO A 723 12.87 -9.18 18.35
C PRO A 723 11.97 -9.45 19.55
N ALA A 724 12.15 -8.71 20.66
CA ALA A 724 11.36 -8.85 21.87
C ALA A 724 10.01 -8.11 21.84
N LEU A 725 9.65 -7.49 20.70
CA LEU A 725 8.33 -6.87 20.55
C LEU A 725 7.21 -7.88 20.76
N GLN A 726 6.25 -7.46 21.57
CA GLN A 726 5.02 -8.22 21.79
C GLN A 726 3.94 -7.76 20.78
N PRO A 727 3.03 -8.65 20.39
CA PRO A 727 1.86 -8.26 19.62
C PRO A 727 1.00 -7.22 20.33
N GLU A 728 0.49 -6.25 19.57
CA GLU A 728 -0.57 -5.36 20.05
C GLU A 728 -1.81 -6.20 20.39
N GLN A 729 -2.52 -5.82 21.44
CA GLN A 729 -3.73 -6.50 21.90
C GLN A 729 -4.95 -5.64 21.62
N ILE A 730 -5.99 -6.23 21.06
CA ILE A 730 -7.18 -5.51 20.65
C ILE A 730 -8.43 -6.17 21.20
N TRP A 731 -9.27 -5.40 21.92
CA TRP A 731 -10.64 -5.75 22.21
C TRP A 731 -11.57 -5.08 21.21
N SER A 732 -12.48 -5.85 20.62
CA SER A 732 -13.50 -5.38 19.69
C SER A 732 -14.90 -5.63 20.27
N TYR A 733 -15.76 -4.63 20.16
CA TYR A 733 -17.17 -4.66 20.57
C TYR A 733 -18.00 -4.21 19.38
N ASP A 734 -18.92 -5.06 18.95
CA ASP A 734 -19.75 -4.87 17.77
C ASP A 734 -21.22 -5.05 18.10
N LEU A 735 -22.07 -4.19 17.51
CA LEU A 735 -23.53 -4.31 17.59
C LEU A 735 -24.13 -3.88 16.26
N SER A 736 -24.99 -4.73 15.68
CA SER A 736 -25.69 -4.46 14.42
C SER A 736 -27.17 -4.76 14.53
N LEU A 737 -28.01 -3.85 14.00
CA LEU A 737 -29.44 -4.07 13.81
C LEU A 737 -29.69 -4.11 12.29
N GLU A 738 -30.21 -5.24 11.80
CA GLU A 738 -30.41 -5.53 10.40
C GLU A 738 -31.89 -5.85 10.13
N TYR A 739 -32.49 -5.18 9.15
CA TYR A 739 -33.87 -5.45 8.74
C TYR A 739 -33.92 -5.90 7.28
N TYR A 740 -34.25 -7.17 7.08
CA TYR A 740 -34.36 -7.82 5.81
C TYR A 740 -35.79 -7.63 5.28
N LEU A 741 -35.94 -6.79 4.26
CA LEU A 741 -37.20 -6.40 3.65
C LEU A 741 -37.67 -7.43 2.63
N SER A 742 -36.70 -8.02 1.90
CA SER A 742 -36.94 -9.10 0.92
C SER A 742 -35.68 -9.96 0.79
N SER A 743 -35.64 -10.91 -0.12
CA SER A 743 -34.45 -11.71 -0.41
C SER A 743 -33.24 -10.90 -0.93
N SER A 744 -33.52 -9.74 -1.55
CA SER A 744 -32.50 -8.87 -2.16
C SER A 744 -32.49 -7.45 -1.59
N SER A 745 -33.29 -7.15 -0.56
CA SER A 745 -33.42 -5.81 0.00
C SER A 745 -33.26 -5.82 1.51
N PHE A 746 -32.39 -4.96 2.05
CA PHE A 746 -32.18 -4.80 3.49
C PHE A 746 -31.72 -3.39 3.86
N VAL A 747 -31.83 -3.06 5.12
CA VAL A 747 -31.21 -1.89 5.76
C VAL A 747 -30.55 -2.30 7.06
N SER A 748 -29.41 -1.70 7.37
CA SER A 748 -28.73 -1.99 8.63
C SER A 748 -28.07 -0.75 9.24
N ILE A 749 -27.92 -0.81 10.56
CA ILE A 749 -27.10 0.10 11.34
C ILE A 749 -26.16 -0.72 12.23
N GLY A 750 -24.87 -0.47 12.13
CA GLY A 750 -23.81 -1.07 12.94
C GLY A 750 -23.15 -0.02 13.83
N LEU A 751 -22.74 -0.44 15.02
CA LEU A 751 -21.90 0.31 15.94
C LEU A 751 -20.68 -0.56 16.25
N PHE A 752 -19.50 0.03 16.26
CA PHE A 752 -18.30 -0.67 16.67
C PHE A 752 -17.44 0.19 17.62
N HIS A 753 -16.72 -0.49 18.49
CA HIS A 753 -15.73 0.11 19.37
C HIS A 753 -14.55 -0.84 19.50
N LYS A 754 -13.33 -0.31 19.40
CA LYS A 754 -12.08 -1.06 19.54
C LYS A 754 -11.18 -0.37 20.56
N GLU A 755 -10.53 -1.17 21.39
CA GLU A 755 -9.49 -0.72 22.34
C GLU A 755 -8.19 -1.46 22.02
N ARG A 756 -7.12 -0.71 21.73
CA ARG A 756 -5.79 -1.23 21.39
C ARG A 756 -4.79 -0.87 22.46
N THR A 757 -4.01 -1.83 22.91
CA THR A 757 -2.93 -1.68 23.89
C THR A 757 -1.63 -2.28 23.37
N ASP A 758 -0.52 -2.02 24.04
CA ASP A 758 0.81 -2.47 23.64
C ASP A 758 1.21 -2.02 22.24
N LEU A 759 0.81 -0.80 21.86
CA LEU A 759 1.02 -0.24 20.52
C LEU A 759 2.50 -0.18 20.18
N ILE A 760 2.82 -0.61 18.95
CA ILE A 760 4.20 -0.60 18.45
C ILE A 760 4.55 0.79 17.94
N THR A 761 5.51 1.45 18.57
CA THR A 761 5.98 2.78 18.22
C THR A 761 7.50 2.85 18.13
N SER A 762 8.01 3.85 17.40
CA SER A 762 9.46 4.08 17.27
C SER A 762 9.92 5.08 18.32
N ILE A 763 10.97 4.72 19.06
CA ILE A 763 11.65 5.64 19.96
C ILE A 763 13.09 5.89 19.51
N GLN A 764 13.61 7.06 19.86
CA GLN A 764 15.03 7.37 19.78
C GLN A 764 15.59 7.51 21.19
N ASP A 765 16.42 6.57 21.58
CA ASP A 765 17.12 6.56 22.85
C ASP A 765 18.46 7.28 22.69
N GLU A 766 18.58 8.43 23.32
CA GLU A 766 19.76 9.28 23.25
C GLU A 766 20.76 8.91 24.35
N PRO A 767 22.06 8.89 24.04
CA PRO A 767 23.05 8.76 25.10
C PRO A 767 23.01 10.00 26.00
N ALA A 768 23.14 9.84 27.30
CA ALA A 768 23.24 10.98 28.19
C ALA A 768 24.42 11.88 27.81
N GLU A 769 24.18 13.18 27.88
CA GLU A 769 25.13 14.24 27.53
C GLU A 769 25.37 15.16 28.73
N PRO A 770 25.99 14.68 29.82
CA PRO A 770 26.31 15.55 30.95
C PRO A 770 27.24 16.67 30.51
N ILE A 771 26.99 17.88 31.02
CA ILE A 771 27.85 19.03 30.75
C ILE A 771 29.05 18.94 31.69
N GLY A 772 30.23 18.72 31.10
CA GLY A 772 31.50 18.71 31.83
C GLY A 772 31.91 20.08 32.42
N PRO A 773 32.95 20.11 33.24
CA PRO A 773 33.37 21.32 33.95
C PRO A 773 33.73 22.52 33.06
N THR A 774 33.97 22.27 31.80
CA THR A 774 34.36 23.31 30.79
C THR A 774 33.18 23.68 29.87
N GLY A 775 31.96 23.19 30.15
CA GLY A 775 30.78 23.42 29.30
C GLY A 775 30.72 22.55 28.06
N GLN A 776 31.54 21.50 27.99
CA GLN A 776 31.53 20.53 26.88
C GLN A 776 30.66 19.35 27.22
N ILE A 777 30.07 18.74 26.19
CA ILE A 777 29.22 17.53 26.33
C ILE A 777 30.16 16.33 26.55
N GLU A 778 29.91 15.56 27.60
CA GLU A 778 30.61 14.30 27.89
C GLU A 778 29.71 13.10 27.53
N ARG A 779 30.21 12.16 26.73
CA ARG A 779 29.52 10.91 26.40
C ARG A 779 30.32 9.71 26.84
N ASP A 780 29.60 8.63 27.16
CA ASP A 780 30.23 7.35 27.45
C ASP A 780 30.97 6.78 26.23
N VAL A 781 32.24 6.43 26.44
CA VAL A 781 33.11 5.80 25.43
C VAL A 781 33.32 4.31 25.70
N ILE A 782 32.52 3.72 26.60
CA ILE A 782 32.66 2.33 27.02
C ILE A 782 31.30 1.63 26.95
N ALA A 783 31.26 0.45 26.33
CA ALA A 783 30.09 -0.39 26.37
C ALA A 783 29.95 -1.07 27.76
N PRO A 784 28.73 -1.30 28.26
CA PRO A 784 27.44 -0.84 27.71
C PRO A 784 27.20 0.65 27.94
N CYS A 785 26.34 1.27 27.13
CA CYS A 785 25.88 2.66 27.33
C CYS A 785 24.93 2.70 28.53
N GLU A 786 25.44 3.05 29.74
CA GLU A 786 24.66 2.94 30.97
C GLU A 786 23.53 4.00 31.08
N GLU A 787 23.66 5.10 30.33
CA GLU A 787 22.73 6.25 30.39
C GLU A 787 21.94 6.46 29.07
N GLY A 788 21.83 5.42 28.21
CA GLY A 788 21.06 5.44 26.97
C GLY A 788 21.90 5.32 25.71
N GLY A 789 21.21 5.11 24.57
CA GLY A 789 21.83 4.92 23.27
C GLY A 789 22.42 3.51 23.05
N ILE A 790 23.32 3.42 22.06
CA ILE A 790 24.02 2.20 21.71
C ILE A 790 25.53 2.48 21.49
N PHE A 791 26.39 1.59 21.92
CA PHE A 791 27.83 1.73 21.68
C PHE A 791 28.16 1.46 20.22
N ASN A 792 28.72 2.47 19.54
CA ASN A 792 29.18 2.38 18.16
C ASN A 792 30.72 2.24 18.13
N PRO A 793 31.25 1.04 17.86
CA PRO A 793 32.70 0.80 17.88
C PRO A 793 33.43 1.38 16.65
N ASN A 794 32.71 1.81 15.59
CA ASN A 794 33.28 2.28 14.33
C ASN A 794 33.63 3.78 14.34
N VAL A 795 33.28 4.51 15.40
CA VAL A 795 33.63 5.93 15.50
C VAL A 795 35.05 6.09 15.97
N PRO A 796 35.97 6.64 15.15
CA PRO A 796 37.35 6.90 15.56
C PRO A 796 37.42 8.10 16.51
N ALA A 797 38.42 8.14 17.38
CA ALA A 797 38.57 9.18 18.39
C ALA A 797 38.65 10.61 17.80
N GLU A 798 39.20 10.77 16.60
CA GLU A 798 39.25 12.06 15.89
C GLU A 798 37.88 12.59 15.43
N ASN A 799 36.86 11.72 15.35
CA ASN A 799 35.51 12.09 14.94
C ASN A 799 34.57 12.37 16.14
N TYR A 800 35.09 12.38 17.35
CA TYR A 800 34.32 12.76 18.52
C TYR A 800 33.99 14.27 18.48
N ASN A 801 32.73 14.59 18.28
CA ASN A 801 32.22 15.97 18.37
C ASN A 801 31.99 16.41 19.83
N VAL A 802 32.32 15.56 20.79
CA VAL A 802 32.09 15.71 22.22
C VAL A 802 33.40 15.50 22.97
N PHE A 803 33.56 16.11 24.15
CA PHE A 803 34.70 15.87 25.00
C PHE A 803 34.63 14.45 25.57
N SER A 804 35.70 13.68 25.33
CA SER A 804 35.92 12.43 26.03
C SER A 804 37.25 12.52 26.79
N SER A 805 37.25 12.09 28.06
CA SER A 805 38.47 11.96 28.86
C SER A 805 39.41 10.84 28.32
N ARG A 806 38.94 10.05 27.35
CA ARG A 806 39.64 8.93 26.72
C ARG A 806 39.77 9.18 25.21
N THR A 807 40.94 9.63 24.79
CA THR A 807 41.28 9.87 23.38
C THR A 807 42.01 8.70 22.72
N ASP A 808 42.18 7.60 23.45
CA ASP A 808 42.98 6.41 23.04
C ASP A 808 42.14 5.19 22.65
N THR A 809 40.80 5.32 22.66
CA THR A 809 39.89 4.23 22.35
C THR A 809 39.01 4.58 21.15
N THR A 810 38.69 3.57 20.32
CA THR A 810 37.66 3.69 19.28
C THR A 810 36.27 3.36 19.88
N GLY A 811 35.27 4.02 19.39
CA GLY A 811 33.88 3.78 19.77
C GLY A 811 33.33 4.74 20.83
N ILE A 812 32.07 5.07 20.70
CA ILE A 812 31.32 5.99 21.58
C ILE A 812 29.85 5.60 21.58
N CYS A 813 29.10 5.91 22.65
CA CYS A 813 27.66 5.79 22.67
C CYS A 813 27.02 6.81 21.73
N VAL A 814 26.15 6.35 20.85
CA VAL A 814 25.39 7.16 19.88
C VAL A 814 23.90 6.90 20.05
N ALA A 815 23.08 7.76 19.46
CA ALA A 815 21.62 7.57 19.47
C ALA A 815 21.23 6.20 18.89
N LYS A 816 20.30 5.51 19.55
CA LYS A 816 19.67 4.28 19.11
C LYS A 816 18.22 4.55 18.75
N ARG A 817 17.79 4.19 17.56
CA ARG A 817 16.39 4.17 17.19
C ARG A 817 15.91 2.74 17.08
N SER A 818 14.85 2.43 17.82
CA SER A 818 14.22 1.09 17.81
C SER A 818 12.72 1.22 18.02
N GLN A 819 12.00 0.12 17.76
CA GLN A 819 10.59 0.03 18.11
C GLN A 819 10.41 -0.59 19.49
N ILE A 820 9.38 -0.14 20.20
CA ILE A 820 8.96 -0.66 21.50
C ILE A 820 7.43 -0.81 21.54
N ASN A 821 6.92 -1.55 22.52
CA ASN A 821 5.52 -1.52 22.87
C ASN A 821 5.29 -0.32 23.82
N ALA A 822 4.55 0.69 23.34
CA ALA A 822 4.19 1.86 24.12
C ALA A 822 3.12 1.54 25.15
N SER A 823 3.17 2.22 26.29
CA SER A 823 2.09 2.20 27.27
C SER A 823 0.95 3.09 26.79
N GLY A 824 -0.29 2.74 27.15
CA GLY A 824 -1.46 3.51 26.79
C GLY A 824 -2.50 2.69 26.03
N THR A 825 -3.66 3.31 25.82
CA THR A 825 -4.78 2.70 25.09
C THR A 825 -5.22 3.63 23.98
N GLU A 826 -5.25 3.13 22.78
CA GLU A 826 -5.87 3.79 21.64
C GLU A 826 -7.28 3.23 21.45
N THR A 827 -8.24 4.13 21.23
CA THR A 827 -9.63 3.75 20.99
C THR A 827 -10.07 4.14 19.59
N GLN A 828 -10.95 3.34 19.02
CA GLN A 828 -11.60 3.64 17.76
C GLN A 828 -13.08 3.28 17.86
N SER A 829 -13.95 4.21 17.45
CA SER A 829 -15.38 4.02 17.45
C SER A 829 -15.99 4.44 16.14
N GLY A 830 -17.15 3.88 15.79
CA GLY A 830 -17.84 4.31 14.59
C GLY A 830 -19.25 3.78 14.43
N ILE A 831 -19.90 4.32 13.38
CA ILE A 831 -21.25 3.98 12.97
C ILE A 831 -21.20 3.57 11.49
N GLU A 832 -21.78 2.44 11.17
CA GLU A 832 -21.90 1.91 9.83
C GLU A 832 -23.39 1.86 9.43
N LEU A 833 -23.75 2.47 8.32
CA LEU A 833 -25.09 2.40 7.74
C LEU A 833 -25.01 1.70 6.38
N ALA A 834 -25.87 0.72 6.13
CA ALA A 834 -26.00 0.10 4.83
C ALA A 834 -27.47 -0.02 4.42
N ALA A 835 -27.73 0.19 3.14
CA ALA A 835 -29.03 -0.01 2.53
C ALA A 835 -28.87 -0.61 1.14
N GLN A 836 -29.62 -1.63 0.85
CA GLN A 836 -29.76 -2.25 -0.45
C GLN A 836 -31.25 -2.40 -0.73
N TYR A 837 -31.71 -1.89 -1.84
CA TYR A 837 -33.12 -1.95 -2.19
C TYR A 837 -33.30 -2.07 -3.70
N ASP A 838 -34.05 -3.05 -4.16
CA ASP A 838 -34.45 -3.21 -5.55
C ASP A 838 -35.98 -3.14 -5.73
N LEU A 839 -36.40 -2.81 -6.95
CA LEU A 839 -37.79 -2.61 -7.28
C LEU A 839 -38.45 -3.85 -7.89
N SER A 840 -37.84 -5.03 -7.83
CA SER A 840 -38.33 -6.25 -8.47
C SER A 840 -39.71 -6.69 -7.99
N GLU A 841 -40.00 -6.51 -6.69
CA GLU A 841 -41.31 -6.83 -6.11
C GLU A 841 -42.47 -6.01 -6.72
N TYR A 842 -42.18 -4.88 -7.34
CA TYR A 842 -43.17 -3.99 -7.95
C TYR A 842 -43.27 -4.16 -9.48
N GLU A 843 -42.88 -5.32 -10.01
CA GLU A 843 -42.86 -5.56 -11.46
C GLU A 843 -44.18 -5.32 -12.15
N GLU A 844 -45.29 -5.76 -11.52
CA GLU A 844 -46.64 -5.52 -12.07
C GLU A 844 -47.02 -4.05 -12.22
N GLN A 845 -46.49 -3.18 -11.32
CA GLN A 845 -46.81 -1.76 -11.30
C GLN A 845 -45.82 -0.93 -12.14
N LEU A 846 -44.55 -1.28 -12.09
CA LEU A 846 -43.44 -0.48 -12.64
C LEU A 846 -42.94 -0.97 -14.01
N GLY A 847 -43.28 -2.20 -14.41
CA GLY A 847 -42.83 -2.78 -15.68
C GLY A 847 -41.32 -2.76 -15.85
N TRP A 848 -40.83 -2.01 -16.85
CA TRP A 848 -39.40 -1.91 -17.11
C TRP A 848 -38.66 -1.26 -15.95
N ALA A 849 -39.28 -0.33 -15.25
CA ALA A 849 -38.61 0.39 -14.15
C ALA A 849 -38.39 -0.50 -12.90
N SER A 850 -39.02 -1.68 -12.83
CA SER A 850 -38.73 -2.66 -11.77
C SER A 850 -37.28 -3.22 -11.86
N GLY A 851 -36.56 -2.94 -12.98
CA GLY A 851 -35.16 -3.25 -13.14
C GLY A 851 -34.22 -2.42 -12.27
N PHE A 852 -34.63 -1.28 -11.76
CA PHE A 852 -33.78 -0.41 -10.93
C PHE A 852 -33.63 -0.90 -9.50
N GLY A 853 -32.47 -0.60 -8.92
CA GLY A 853 -32.19 -0.74 -7.51
C GLY A 853 -31.07 0.19 -7.07
N VAL A 854 -30.89 0.31 -5.76
CA VAL A 854 -29.85 1.17 -5.13
C VAL A 854 -29.11 0.40 -4.07
N ILE A 855 -27.82 0.70 -3.93
CA ILE A 855 -26.98 0.27 -2.82
C ILE A 855 -26.35 1.54 -2.25
N ALA A 856 -26.39 1.73 -0.94
CA ALA A 856 -25.79 2.88 -0.26
C ALA A 856 -25.13 2.43 1.03
N ASN A 857 -23.90 2.88 1.23
CA ASN A 857 -23.12 2.67 2.44
C ASN A 857 -22.63 4.01 2.98
N TYR A 858 -22.63 4.16 4.29
CA TYR A 858 -22.02 5.30 4.96
C TYR A 858 -21.31 4.80 6.22
N THR A 859 -20.10 5.30 6.43
CA THR A 859 -19.31 5.03 7.62
C THR A 859 -18.87 6.35 8.22
N TYR A 860 -19.17 6.54 9.50
CA TYR A 860 -18.54 7.52 10.38
C TYR A 860 -17.64 6.80 11.36
N GLN A 861 -16.40 7.29 11.54
CA GLN A 861 -15.47 6.72 12.48
C GLN A 861 -14.52 7.77 13.04
N GLU A 862 -14.13 7.58 14.30
CA GLU A 862 -13.20 8.45 14.99
C GLU A 862 -12.17 7.62 15.75
N SER A 863 -10.96 8.15 15.93
CA SER A 863 -9.94 7.58 16.79
C SER A 863 -9.62 8.51 17.95
N GLY A 864 -9.49 7.94 19.16
CA GLY A 864 -8.96 8.60 20.33
C GLY A 864 -7.56 8.06 20.62
N ALA A 865 -6.52 8.86 20.37
CA ALA A 865 -5.16 8.45 20.68
C ALA A 865 -4.83 8.72 22.13
N ALA A 866 -4.16 7.77 22.79
CA ALA A 866 -3.58 7.94 24.12
C ALA A 866 -2.16 7.40 24.13
N LEU A 867 -1.30 7.99 23.31
CA LEU A 867 0.13 7.67 23.30
C LEU A 867 0.89 8.66 24.16
N ASP A 868 1.78 8.17 25.01
CA ASP A 868 2.63 9.00 25.87
C ASP A 868 3.89 9.49 25.13
N GLU A 869 4.11 9.05 23.87
CA GLU A 869 5.32 9.38 23.11
C GLU A 869 5.05 10.30 21.93
N PHE A 870 5.91 11.28 21.79
CA PHE A 870 5.76 12.41 20.88
C PHE A 870 6.99 12.61 20.03
N ARG A 871 6.76 13.07 18.78
CA ARG A 871 7.83 13.50 17.89
C ARG A 871 7.91 15.02 17.90
N SER A 872 9.12 15.54 17.99
CA SER A 872 9.36 16.97 18.01
C SER A 872 9.14 17.62 16.65
N ALA A 873 8.53 18.80 16.63
CA ALA A 873 8.38 19.64 15.45
C ALA A 873 9.72 20.11 14.90
N SER A 874 9.76 20.44 13.59
CA SER A 874 10.96 20.93 12.93
C SER A 874 11.37 22.36 13.36
N GLY A 875 12.61 22.75 13.06
CA GLY A 875 13.06 24.11 13.21
C GLY A 875 12.21 25.15 12.47
N ALA A 876 11.59 24.77 11.34
CA ALA A 876 10.69 25.65 10.60
C ALA A 876 9.42 26.03 11.38
N ILE A 877 8.84 25.10 12.13
CA ILE A 877 7.71 25.40 13.02
C ILE A 877 8.11 26.37 14.12
N ASN A 878 9.30 26.22 14.70
CA ASN A 878 9.82 27.17 15.69
C ASN A 878 10.04 28.57 15.09
N GLU A 879 10.54 28.66 13.85
CA GLU A 879 10.65 29.94 13.14
C GLU A 879 9.27 30.60 12.92
N ILE A 880 8.26 29.84 12.51
CA ILE A 880 6.89 30.32 12.31
C ILE A 880 6.31 30.86 13.62
N LEU A 881 6.56 30.16 14.73
CA LEU A 881 6.09 30.57 16.05
C LEU A 881 6.88 31.73 16.69
N GLY A 882 7.87 32.30 15.97
CA GLY A 882 8.73 33.35 16.50
C GLY A 882 9.69 32.89 17.61
N ARG A 883 9.88 31.60 17.74
CA ARG A 883 10.78 30.96 18.71
C ARG A 883 12.15 30.81 18.05
N THR A 884 12.86 31.89 17.91
CA THR A 884 14.15 31.89 17.23
C THR A 884 15.28 31.45 18.15
N ASP A 885 15.82 30.27 17.87
CA ASP A 885 17.27 30.09 17.97
C ASP A 885 17.80 29.81 16.56
N THR A 886 18.54 30.75 16.02
CA THR A 886 18.84 30.86 14.60
C THR A 886 19.95 29.94 14.12
N ASP A 887 20.46 29.05 14.94
CA ASP A 887 21.48 28.07 14.59
C ASP A 887 20.91 26.68 14.34
N ASN A 888 20.48 26.54 13.29
CA ASN A 888 20.05 25.65 12.22
C ASN A 888 20.21 24.13 12.33
N SER A 889 20.96 23.54 13.19
CA SER A 889 21.23 22.11 13.15
C SER A 889 21.13 21.39 14.46
N THR A 890 20.96 22.13 15.54
CA THR A 890 20.99 21.58 16.89
C THR A 890 20.02 22.28 17.87
N ALA A 891 18.98 22.97 17.36
CA ALA A 891 18.00 23.57 18.25
C ALA A 891 17.38 22.47 19.11
N THR A 892 17.90 22.35 20.33
CA THR A 892 17.17 21.69 21.41
C THR A 892 15.82 22.37 21.49
N LEU A 893 14.80 21.65 21.21
CA LEU A 893 13.43 22.11 21.30
C LEU A 893 13.19 22.59 22.73
N ALA A 894 12.66 23.79 22.90
CA ALA A 894 12.22 24.25 24.21
C ALA A 894 11.10 23.29 24.72
N ASP A 895 10.98 23.14 26.04
CA ASP A 895 10.03 22.23 26.69
C ASP A 895 8.54 22.49 26.32
N ASP A 896 8.27 23.53 25.53
CA ASP A 896 6.95 23.97 25.08
C ASP A 896 6.73 23.77 23.55
N VAL A 897 7.58 23.04 22.88
CA VAL A 897 7.49 22.80 21.44
C VAL A 897 6.38 21.82 21.12
N VAL A 898 5.71 22.10 19.99
CA VAL A 898 4.72 21.21 19.37
C VAL A 898 5.29 19.84 19.20
N THR A 899 4.67 18.92 19.86
CA THR A 899 4.95 17.50 19.69
C THR A 899 3.75 16.85 19.05
N GLU A 900 4.01 16.02 18.09
CA GLU A 900 2.98 15.35 17.34
C GLU A 900 2.36 14.22 18.15
N ARG A 901 1.04 14.15 18.11
CA ARG A 901 0.30 13.01 18.61
C ARG A 901 0.20 11.98 17.51
N ILE A 902 0.55 10.73 17.78
CA ILE A 902 0.36 9.65 16.82
C ILE A 902 -1.11 9.24 16.87
N THR A 903 -1.83 9.49 15.79
CA THR A 903 -3.21 9.00 15.57
C THR A 903 -3.16 7.77 14.65
N LEU A 904 -4.31 7.12 14.44
CA LEU A 904 -4.42 6.11 13.39
C LEU A 904 -4.13 6.74 12.02
N ASP A 905 -3.19 6.11 11.29
CA ASP A 905 -2.78 6.54 9.97
C ASP A 905 -3.92 6.36 8.97
N ASP A 906 -4.04 7.30 8.03
CA ASP A 906 -4.91 7.20 6.87
C ASP A 906 -6.42 7.04 7.19
N LEU A 907 -6.86 7.38 8.40
CA LEU A 907 -8.25 7.28 8.83
C LEU A 907 -9.06 8.51 8.36
N SER A 908 -9.96 8.30 7.40
CA SER A 908 -11.00 9.29 7.08
C SER A 908 -12.18 9.14 8.03
N GLU A 909 -12.66 10.24 8.61
CA GLU A 909 -13.79 10.20 9.54
C GLU A 909 -15.08 9.78 8.83
N ASN A 910 -15.31 10.30 7.63
CA ASN A 910 -16.50 10.03 6.84
C ASN A 910 -16.14 9.35 5.52
N ALA A 911 -16.90 8.33 5.15
CA ALA A 911 -16.84 7.71 3.83
C ALA A 911 -18.23 7.22 3.41
N TYR A 912 -18.56 7.34 2.14
CA TYR A 912 -19.79 6.78 1.59
C TYR A 912 -19.64 6.27 0.16
N ASN A 913 -20.48 5.27 -0.16
CA ASN A 913 -20.65 4.73 -1.50
C ASN A 913 -22.12 4.78 -1.85
N PHE A 914 -22.40 5.19 -3.07
CA PHE A 914 -23.74 5.18 -3.63
C PHE A 914 -23.73 4.52 -5.00
N THR A 915 -24.50 3.46 -5.18
CA THR A 915 -24.65 2.75 -6.45
C THR A 915 -26.10 2.74 -6.89
N LEU A 916 -26.34 3.19 -8.10
CA LEU A 916 -27.58 2.99 -8.82
C LEU A 916 -27.36 1.87 -9.83
N PHE A 917 -28.19 0.83 -9.83
CA PHE A 917 -28.10 -0.25 -10.80
C PHE A 917 -29.43 -0.50 -11.52
N TYR A 918 -29.32 -1.12 -12.67
CA TYR A 918 -30.43 -1.63 -13.46
C TYR A 918 -30.10 -3.06 -13.92
N ASP A 919 -31.05 -4.00 -13.71
CA ASP A 919 -30.86 -5.40 -14.08
C ASP A 919 -32.19 -5.99 -14.55
N LYS A 920 -32.44 -5.92 -15.88
CA LYS A 920 -33.62 -6.49 -16.53
C LYS A 920 -33.47 -6.53 -18.05
N TYR A 921 -34.14 -7.47 -18.74
CA TYR A 921 -34.20 -7.61 -20.21
C TYR A 921 -32.81 -7.74 -20.84
N ASP A 922 -32.01 -8.64 -20.32
CA ASP A 922 -30.62 -8.89 -20.78
C ASP A 922 -29.68 -7.69 -20.64
N LEU A 923 -30.13 -6.59 -20.03
CA LEU A 923 -29.35 -5.38 -19.78
C LEU A 923 -29.02 -5.27 -18.30
N SER A 924 -27.74 -5.23 -17.99
CA SER A 924 -27.21 -4.86 -16.68
C SER A 924 -26.45 -3.53 -16.78
N ALA A 925 -26.72 -2.61 -15.86
CA ALA A 925 -26.00 -1.34 -15.81
C ALA A 925 -25.80 -0.90 -14.36
N ARG A 926 -24.68 -0.25 -14.08
CA ARG A 926 -24.34 0.26 -12.77
C ARG A 926 -23.60 1.59 -12.88
N ILE A 927 -23.93 2.54 -12.03
CA ILE A 927 -23.18 3.78 -11.81
C ILE A 927 -22.90 3.84 -10.31
N ARG A 928 -21.63 3.97 -9.93
CA ARG A 928 -21.17 4.05 -8.55
C ARG A 928 -20.37 5.33 -8.34
N TYR A 929 -20.66 6.02 -7.25
CA TYR A 929 -19.88 7.13 -6.73
C TYR A 929 -19.38 6.77 -5.33
N THR A 930 -18.07 6.80 -5.15
CA THR A 930 -17.42 6.62 -3.86
C THR A 930 -16.82 7.94 -3.42
N TRP A 931 -16.89 8.24 -2.13
CA TRP A 931 -16.29 9.43 -1.55
C TRP A 931 -15.74 9.14 -0.16
N ARG A 932 -14.60 9.73 0.15
CA ARG A 932 -14.02 9.72 1.50
C ARG A 932 -13.53 11.11 1.87
N ASP A 933 -13.63 11.41 3.15
CA ASP A 933 -13.16 12.65 3.79
C ASP A 933 -11.62 12.73 3.75
N SER A 934 -11.11 13.92 4.04
CA SER A 934 -9.68 14.14 4.24
C SER A 934 -9.13 13.28 5.39
N PHE A 935 -7.84 13.02 5.36
CA PHE A 935 -7.14 12.26 6.39
C PHE A 935 -5.67 12.66 6.50
N THR A 936 -5.09 12.40 7.66
CA THR A 936 -3.67 12.64 7.92
C THR A 936 -2.83 11.43 7.50
N GLU A 937 -1.79 11.65 6.67
CA GLU A 937 -0.85 10.64 6.22
C GLU A 937 0.40 10.66 7.11
N THR A 938 0.47 9.83 8.13
CA THR A 938 1.50 9.91 9.17
C THR A 938 2.84 9.28 8.77
N LEU A 939 2.87 8.36 7.82
CA LEU A 939 4.11 7.72 7.34
C LEU A 939 4.99 8.65 6.48
N ASN A 940 4.38 9.59 5.76
CA ASN A 940 5.07 10.55 4.91
C ASN A 940 5.15 11.91 5.58
N ARG A 941 6.31 12.23 6.16
CA ARG A 941 6.50 13.54 6.77
C ARG A 941 7.05 14.52 5.75
N MET A 942 6.34 15.63 5.59
CA MET A 942 6.80 16.76 4.82
C MET A 942 7.92 17.50 5.58
N ARG A 943 8.51 18.51 4.94
CA ARG A 943 9.70 19.23 5.45
C ARG A 943 9.50 19.89 6.81
N PHE A 944 8.27 20.20 7.19
CA PHE A 944 7.93 20.77 8.49
C PHE A 944 7.91 19.74 9.63
N ASN A 945 8.19 18.48 9.32
CA ASN A 945 8.11 17.35 10.24
C ASN A 945 6.69 17.13 10.80
N LEU A 946 5.69 17.66 10.11
CA LEU A 946 4.27 17.39 10.32
C LEU A 946 3.76 16.46 9.23
N PRO A 947 2.81 15.58 9.55
CA PRO A 947 2.19 14.74 8.53
C PRO A 947 1.35 15.61 7.60
N PRO A 948 1.38 15.36 6.28
CA PRO A 948 0.49 16.03 5.35
C PRO A 948 -0.95 15.56 5.52
N VAL A 949 -1.88 16.42 5.15
CA VAL A 949 -3.30 16.08 5.04
C VAL A 949 -3.64 15.80 3.58
N ILE A 950 -4.16 14.63 3.32
CA ILE A 950 -4.75 14.27 2.02
C ILE A 950 -6.16 14.82 1.99
N GLY A 951 -6.48 15.61 0.97
CA GLY A 951 -7.81 16.21 0.82
C GLY A 951 -8.89 15.18 0.51
N GLU A 952 -10.14 15.59 0.69
CA GLU A 952 -11.32 14.80 0.33
C GLU A 952 -11.27 14.35 -1.13
N ARG A 953 -11.84 13.17 -1.41
CA ARG A 953 -11.81 12.62 -2.76
C ARG A 953 -13.07 11.84 -3.09
N GLY A 954 -13.59 12.07 -4.31
CA GLY A 954 -14.65 11.28 -4.92
C GLY A 954 -14.17 10.51 -6.17
N GLN A 955 -14.85 9.44 -6.54
CA GLN A 955 -14.58 8.68 -7.76
C GLN A 955 -15.89 8.19 -8.37
N LEU A 956 -16.07 8.41 -9.66
CA LEU A 956 -17.22 7.93 -10.43
C LEU A 956 -16.80 6.75 -11.31
N ASN A 957 -17.44 5.59 -11.08
CA ASN A 957 -17.29 4.38 -11.88
C ASN A 957 -18.63 4.01 -12.54
N MET A 958 -18.56 3.34 -13.69
CA MET A 958 -19.75 2.90 -14.43
C MET A 958 -19.48 1.55 -15.10
N SER A 959 -20.49 0.69 -15.15
CA SER A 959 -20.49 -0.50 -16.00
C SER A 959 -21.82 -0.70 -16.70
N VAL A 960 -21.79 -1.21 -17.93
CA VAL A 960 -22.97 -1.59 -18.71
C VAL A 960 -22.66 -2.91 -19.40
N GLY A 961 -23.52 -3.91 -19.21
CA GLY A 961 -23.48 -5.23 -19.84
C GLY A 961 -24.76 -5.51 -20.62
N TYR A 962 -24.65 -6.17 -21.75
CA TYR A 962 -25.78 -6.62 -22.55
C TYR A 962 -25.58 -8.06 -23.02
N SER A 963 -26.51 -8.95 -22.68
CA SER A 963 -26.54 -10.34 -23.14
C SER A 963 -27.19 -10.40 -24.52
N ILE A 964 -26.38 -10.61 -25.56
CA ILE A 964 -26.86 -10.75 -26.94
C ILE A 964 -27.70 -12.03 -27.08
N ASN A 965 -27.31 -13.07 -26.40
CA ASN A 965 -28.00 -14.35 -26.25
C ASN A 965 -27.40 -15.10 -25.03
N GLU A 966 -27.88 -16.33 -24.76
CA GLU A 966 -27.42 -17.19 -23.66
C GLU A 966 -25.90 -17.52 -23.72
N HIS A 967 -25.27 -17.38 -24.87
CA HIS A 967 -23.85 -17.70 -25.06
C HIS A 967 -22.93 -16.48 -25.17
N VAL A 968 -23.44 -15.31 -25.50
CA VAL A 968 -22.59 -14.15 -25.81
C VAL A 968 -23.10 -12.91 -25.10
N SER A 969 -22.25 -12.29 -24.30
CA SER A 969 -22.48 -10.97 -23.71
C SER A 969 -21.35 -9.99 -24.05
N VAL A 970 -21.70 -8.71 -24.10
CA VAL A 970 -20.76 -7.59 -24.33
C VAL A 970 -20.88 -6.60 -23.17
N GLY A 971 -19.78 -5.92 -22.86
CA GLY A 971 -19.75 -4.97 -21.76
C GLY A 971 -18.82 -3.81 -22.00
N ILE A 972 -19.14 -2.68 -21.35
CA ILE A 972 -18.26 -1.52 -21.21
C ILE A 972 -18.18 -1.15 -19.74
N GLU A 973 -16.96 -0.86 -19.29
CA GLU A 973 -16.68 -0.43 -17.92
C GLU A 973 -15.84 0.85 -17.96
N GLY A 974 -16.08 1.77 -17.02
CA GLY A 974 -15.31 3.00 -16.86
C GLY A 974 -14.95 3.22 -15.41
N VAL A 975 -13.69 3.50 -15.16
CA VAL A 975 -13.13 3.76 -13.83
C VAL A 975 -12.56 5.16 -13.79
N ASN A 976 -12.78 5.88 -12.69
CA ASN A 976 -12.33 7.25 -12.48
C ASN A 976 -12.78 8.21 -13.61
N LEU A 977 -14.07 8.15 -13.99
CA LEU A 977 -14.61 8.89 -15.13
C LEU A 977 -14.54 10.40 -14.98
N THR A 978 -14.51 10.91 -13.75
CA THR A 978 -14.39 12.33 -13.43
C THR A 978 -12.96 12.84 -13.42
N GLN A 979 -11.96 11.95 -13.37
CA GLN A 979 -10.53 12.30 -13.24
C GLN A 979 -10.28 13.30 -12.11
N GLU A 980 -10.86 13.08 -10.94
CA GLU A 980 -10.71 13.98 -9.81
C GLU A 980 -9.27 14.02 -9.30
N ASP A 981 -8.78 15.22 -9.03
CA ASP A 981 -7.44 15.45 -8.51
C ASP A 981 -7.33 14.98 -7.05
N ARG A 982 -6.18 14.42 -6.70
CA ARG A 982 -5.80 14.18 -5.31
C ARG A 982 -4.94 15.34 -4.83
N THR A 983 -5.39 16.05 -3.80
CA THR A 983 -4.65 17.13 -3.18
C THR A 983 -3.93 16.68 -1.92
N ARG A 984 -2.74 17.25 -1.67
CA ARG A 984 -1.99 17.06 -0.43
C ARG A 984 -1.61 18.41 0.15
N TRP A 985 -2.01 18.64 1.38
CA TRP A 985 -1.79 19.87 2.13
C TRP A 985 -0.65 19.70 3.13
N CYS A 986 0.22 20.70 3.26
CA CYS A 986 1.40 20.60 4.15
C CYS A 986 1.08 20.75 5.63
N PHE A 987 -0.03 21.39 5.96
CA PHE A 987 -0.52 21.58 7.32
C PHE A 987 -1.95 21.05 7.45
N ASN A 988 -2.91 21.94 7.58
CA ASN A 988 -4.32 21.58 7.60
C ASN A 988 -4.91 21.65 6.19
N GLU A 989 -6.01 20.94 5.97
CA GLU A 989 -6.72 21.01 4.70
C GLU A 989 -7.08 22.46 4.34
N GLY A 990 -6.86 22.82 3.08
CA GLY A 990 -7.13 24.16 2.56
C GLY A 990 -6.06 25.23 2.88
N THR A 991 -5.00 24.92 3.67
CA THR A 991 -4.03 25.94 4.09
C THR A 991 -2.85 26.11 3.16
N LEU A 992 -2.05 25.10 2.94
CA LEU A 992 -0.88 25.12 2.04
C LEU A 992 -0.90 23.90 1.12
N LEU A 993 -1.35 24.09 -0.12
CA LEU A 993 -1.31 23.05 -1.13
C LEU A 993 0.16 22.73 -1.48
N CYS A 994 0.56 21.48 -1.32
CA CYS A 994 1.92 21.01 -1.55
C CYS A 994 2.04 20.04 -2.71
N GLU A 995 0.98 19.32 -3.04
CA GLU A 995 0.93 18.41 -4.18
C GLU A 995 -0.50 18.35 -4.73
N GLN A 996 -0.61 18.25 -6.03
CA GLN A 996 -1.86 18.02 -6.74
C GLN A 996 -1.61 16.91 -7.77
N SER A 997 -2.19 15.75 -7.56
CA SER A 997 -1.97 14.56 -8.39
C SER A 997 -3.13 14.32 -9.33
N LEU A 998 -2.84 14.08 -10.60
CA LEU A 998 -3.77 13.63 -11.62
C LEU A 998 -3.54 12.14 -11.90
N THR A 999 -4.61 11.34 -11.93
CA THR A 999 -4.55 9.90 -12.19
C THR A 999 -5.38 9.50 -13.39
N ASP A 1000 -5.11 8.30 -13.95
CA ASP A 1000 -5.76 7.82 -15.16
C ASP A 1000 -7.28 7.67 -15.03
N ARG A 1001 -7.98 8.02 -16.11
CA ARG A 1001 -9.32 7.57 -16.44
C ARG A 1001 -9.19 6.34 -17.35
N ARG A 1002 -9.90 5.25 -17.01
CA ARG A 1002 -9.80 3.99 -17.76
C ARG A 1002 -11.15 3.56 -18.29
N VAL A 1003 -11.18 3.04 -19.51
CA VAL A 1003 -12.37 2.48 -20.17
C VAL A 1003 -12.06 1.11 -20.75
N THR A 1004 -12.83 0.11 -20.34
CA THR A 1004 -12.69 -1.28 -20.77
C THR A 1004 -13.86 -1.71 -21.64
N LEU A 1005 -13.59 -2.34 -22.78
CA LEU A 1005 -14.57 -3.02 -23.62
C LEU A 1005 -14.35 -4.52 -23.55
N GLY A 1006 -15.39 -5.31 -23.39
CA GLY A 1006 -15.29 -6.74 -23.22
C GLY A 1006 -16.36 -7.55 -23.94
N VAL A 1007 -15.98 -8.79 -24.28
CA VAL A 1007 -16.88 -9.85 -24.79
C VAL A 1007 -16.68 -11.09 -23.94
N THR A 1008 -17.78 -11.69 -23.50
CA THR A 1008 -17.80 -12.98 -22.80
C THR A 1008 -18.55 -14.00 -23.65
N VAL A 1009 -17.97 -15.20 -23.77
CA VAL A 1009 -18.58 -16.34 -24.49
C VAL A 1009 -18.71 -17.51 -23.52
N LYS A 1010 -19.92 -18.04 -23.35
CA LYS A 1010 -20.26 -19.25 -22.59
C LYS A 1010 -20.65 -20.38 -23.56
N LEU A 1011 -20.14 -21.60 -23.35
CA LEU A 1011 -20.34 -22.77 -24.21
C LEU A 1011 -21.00 -23.91 -23.44
#